data_523d274173a55a29c0674051c23fbfe7
#
_entry.id   523d274173a55a29c0674051c23fbfe7
#
_cell.length_a   1.000
_cell.length_b   1.000
_cell.length_c   1.000
_cell.angle_alpha   90.00
_cell.angle_beta   90.00
_cell.angle_gamma   90.00
#
_symmetry.space_group_name_H-M   'P 1'
#
loop_
_entity.id
_entity.type
_entity.pdbx_description
1 polymer ?
#
loop_
_entity_poly.entity_id
_entity_poly.type
_entity_poly.pdbx_seq_one_letter_code
_entity_poly.pdbx_strand_id
1 'polypeptide(L)'
;MEIKDLILYEKTIPARQAEYADFPVGLTKELVDYLKEKGVEHLYSHQAEMFEQAMNRKNIVITTSTASGKTLSFLLPVLQEILTNPLTRAVFIYPTKALASDQFRAIRPYLDYFGENRIYAGVYDGDTPVNERSRIRKNANIILTNPEMLNGAFLPNHSHYGFDFIFSNLKYVVIDELHTYRGVFGSHVANVFRRLGRICRYYHSQPQFLCSSATIANPVELAEAVCGQKFVRIDRDGSPAAKKSYYLIQPPRVEGEDKNFYAQIRAASIAAGLIPGLVEEEHSFIAFVKSRRNVEIVLREARDKLDGAGFLGSSDAGRISGYRGGYTPVERKTIEKKMISGELLGLVSTNALELGIDIGRVDTSILVGYPGTRASFWQQTGRAGRSGADCRNFLILESLPLDQYIAVNPEWLFENASETAVVDKNNLLIELAHIRAAAAELPLTLDDTAVFPDLGETIPVLLRVKELSSRNGKFAWCGFAFPAGDFSLRNMDQKRYKLMNRETHQEITEMDEMQAFRELHDGAIYMHDGKQYQVLELDTDSRTAWAVPFLGDYYTMPGGTTQIRIIKAQEQQEFGRCRISWGDVNVNDMVYMYKKLQFHNHQNRGYEQLARPLSKDYDTEAAWIGIPENVVRTYRSLLQESADGKIVRNNHFEGMEHAVKTAARMVTMTEQEDIGVSMSSNAIGMDEDARGEVFLFIYDKFVGGLGYAQKSYELIGKIVENAIELVGGCSCKDGCAACIGDYKLDKSVVLWGLKSLLTELEAPRNFKYADYPRRTVVRKEFQFAGLAKRWEEFCTYLRNTGENLGGFLSTISKAEVDGAVLTLYVENEFYRNWLLEESNRKALLNILDFYTEAPAAIRLKIEVEPDGGRPSDLKKKLQRRYENLQE
;
A
#
# COMPACT_ATOMS: atom_id res chain seq x y z
N MET A 1 -24.85 -0.50 -27.91
CA MET A 1 -23.93 0.62 -27.76
C MET A 1 -22.59 0.12 -28.27
N GLU A 2 -22.08 0.68 -29.32
CA GLU A 2 -20.79 0.32 -29.85
C GLU A 2 -19.69 0.83 -28.93
N ILE A 3 -18.60 0.09 -28.78
CA ILE A 3 -17.49 0.46 -27.87
C ILE A 3 -16.87 1.79 -28.30
N LYS A 4 -16.91 2.10 -29.61
CA LYS A 4 -16.43 3.38 -30.14
C LYS A 4 -17.11 4.57 -29.51
N ASP A 5 -18.38 4.45 -29.16
CA ASP A 5 -19.18 5.51 -28.55
C ASP A 5 -18.79 5.78 -27.08
N LEU A 6 -18.02 4.89 -26.46
CA LEU A 6 -17.56 4.97 -25.07
C LEU A 6 -16.12 5.49 -24.94
N ILE A 7 -15.42 5.67 -26.07
CA ILE A 7 -14.03 6.17 -26.04
C ILE A 7 -14.06 7.66 -25.71
N LEU A 8 -13.55 7.98 -24.52
CA LEU A 8 -13.43 9.36 -24.04
C LEU A 8 -12.18 10.06 -24.63
N TYR A 9 -11.09 9.31 -24.79
CA TYR A 9 -9.80 9.86 -25.19
C TYR A 9 -8.97 8.81 -25.90
N GLU A 10 -8.26 9.23 -26.95
CA GLU A 10 -7.33 8.40 -27.69
C GLU A 10 -5.93 9.05 -27.75
N LYS A 11 -4.90 8.27 -27.49
CA LYS A 11 -3.49 8.67 -27.60
C LYS A 11 -2.73 7.63 -28.39
N THR A 12 -2.04 8.08 -29.43
CA THR A 12 -1.12 7.22 -30.16
C THR A 12 0.32 7.65 -29.87
N ILE A 13 1.13 6.71 -29.41
CA ILE A 13 2.58 6.86 -29.31
C ILE A 13 3.17 6.21 -30.56
N PRO A 14 3.88 7.01 -31.40
CA PRO A 14 4.42 6.50 -32.67
C PRO A 14 5.51 5.46 -32.43
N ALA A 15 5.75 4.62 -33.43
CA ALA A 15 6.88 3.71 -33.45
C ALA A 15 8.22 4.48 -33.37
N ARG A 16 9.17 3.93 -32.64
CA ARG A 16 10.51 4.46 -32.49
C ARG A 16 11.50 3.47 -33.12
N GLN A 17 12.43 3.96 -33.88
CA GLN A 17 13.54 3.14 -34.42
C GLN A 17 14.60 2.89 -33.35
N ALA A 18 15.36 1.80 -33.53
CA ALA A 18 16.45 1.48 -32.64
C ALA A 18 17.63 2.47 -32.81
N GLU A 19 18.26 2.82 -31.71
CA GLU A 19 19.55 3.49 -31.68
C GLU A 19 20.61 2.48 -31.33
N TYR A 20 21.47 2.20 -32.29
CA TYR A 20 22.52 1.21 -32.17
C TYR A 20 23.85 1.82 -31.79
N ALA A 21 24.64 1.02 -31.09
CA ALA A 21 26.08 1.29 -30.84
C ALA A 21 26.87 0.05 -31.24
N ASP A 22 28.14 0.28 -31.61
CA ASP A 22 29.08 -0.81 -31.85
C ASP A 22 29.38 -1.58 -30.56
N PHE A 23 29.89 -2.80 -30.72
CA PHE A 23 30.33 -3.57 -29.56
C PHE A 23 31.42 -2.84 -28.80
N PRO A 24 31.29 -2.61 -27.49
CA PRO A 24 32.28 -1.89 -26.71
C PRO A 24 33.65 -2.52 -26.74
N VAL A 25 34.70 -1.65 -26.75
CA VAL A 25 36.08 -2.11 -26.60
C VAL A 25 36.25 -2.82 -25.26
N GLY A 26 36.78 -4.04 -25.29
CA GLY A 26 36.94 -4.86 -24.09
C GLY A 26 35.89 -6.01 -23.95
N LEU A 27 34.88 -6.03 -24.81
CA LEU A 27 34.02 -7.20 -24.91
C LEU A 27 34.78 -8.35 -25.58
N THR A 28 34.82 -9.52 -24.98
CA THR A 28 35.56 -10.67 -25.53
C THR A 28 35.00 -11.08 -26.89
N LYS A 29 35.90 -11.47 -27.78
CA LYS A 29 35.51 -11.94 -29.13
C LYS A 29 34.47 -13.04 -29.09
N GLU A 30 34.58 -13.95 -28.14
CA GLU A 30 33.67 -15.08 -27.95
C GLU A 30 32.24 -14.66 -27.63
N LEU A 31 32.03 -13.59 -26.80
CA LEU A 31 30.73 -12.99 -26.56
C LEU A 31 30.19 -12.29 -27.82
N VAL A 32 31.05 -11.57 -28.54
CA VAL A 32 30.65 -10.92 -29.79
C VAL A 32 30.21 -11.95 -30.83
N ASP A 33 31.00 -13.04 -31.00
CA ASP A 33 30.69 -14.12 -31.94
C ASP A 33 29.36 -14.79 -31.60
N TYR A 34 29.08 -15.06 -30.32
CA TYR A 34 27.80 -15.58 -29.86
C TYR A 34 26.62 -14.62 -30.15
N LEU A 35 26.77 -13.33 -29.85
CA LEU A 35 25.73 -12.34 -30.10
C LEU A 35 25.39 -12.27 -31.60
N LYS A 36 26.41 -12.27 -32.46
CA LYS A 36 26.23 -12.28 -33.92
C LYS A 36 25.56 -13.57 -34.41
N GLU A 37 25.89 -14.71 -33.82
CA GLU A 37 25.22 -15.98 -34.13
C GLU A 37 23.71 -15.92 -33.78
N LYS A 38 23.36 -15.15 -32.74
CA LYS A 38 21.97 -14.89 -32.35
C LYS A 38 21.30 -13.75 -33.13
N GLY A 39 21.94 -13.19 -34.12
CA GLY A 39 21.42 -12.12 -34.97
C GLY A 39 21.54 -10.73 -34.35
N VAL A 40 22.34 -10.57 -33.30
CA VAL A 40 22.63 -9.27 -32.68
C VAL A 40 23.91 -8.70 -33.32
N GLU A 41 23.73 -7.94 -34.38
CA GLU A 41 24.86 -7.31 -35.11
C GLU A 41 25.40 -6.06 -34.38
N HIS A 42 24.55 -5.37 -33.65
CA HIS A 42 24.88 -4.16 -32.85
C HIS A 42 24.12 -4.21 -31.53
N LEU A 43 24.67 -3.58 -30.49
CA LEU A 43 23.97 -3.37 -29.24
C LEU A 43 23.08 -2.13 -29.34
N TYR A 44 22.02 -2.07 -28.51
CA TYR A 44 21.34 -0.80 -28.29
C TYR A 44 22.26 0.16 -27.51
N SER A 45 22.12 1.48 -27.74
CA SER A 45 22.98 2.50 -27.13
C SER A 45 23.08 2.36 -25.61
N HIS A 46 21.96 2.11 -24.90
CA HIS A 46 21.95 1.90 -23.44
C HIS A 46 22.64 0.61 -22.99
N GLN A 47 22.68 -0.43 -23.84
CA GLN A 47 23.37 -1.70 -23.53
C GLN A 47 24.89 -1.51 -23.60
N ALA A 48 25.36 -0.79 -24.61
CA ALA A 48 26.78 -0.46 -24.75
C ALA A 48 27.23 0.49 -23.60
N GLU A 49 26.44 1.53 -23.29
CA GLU A 49 26.71 2.45 -22.19
C GLU A 49 26.76 1.71 -20.85
N MET A 50 25.81 0.81 -20.60
CA MET A 50 25.78 -0.01 -19.38
C MET A 50 27.06 -0.82 -19.22
N PHE A 51 27.54 -1.45 -20.30
CA PHE A 51 28.78 -2.21 -20.28
C PHE A 51 29.99 -1.32 -19.97
N GLU A 52 30.13 -0.17 -20.63
CA GLU A 52 31.21 0.75 -20.42
C GLU A 52 31.29 1.33 -18.99
N GLN A 53 30.12 1.75 -18.46
CA GLN A 53 30.06 2.25 -17.09
C GLN A 53 30.32 1.12 -16.06
N ALA A 54 29.88 -0.12 -16.33
CA ALA A 54 30.16 -1.27 -15.48
C ALA A 54 31.67 -1.60 -15.47
N MET A 55 32.35 -1.55 -16.62
CA MET A 55 33.81 -1.75 -16.69
C MET A 55 34.58 -0.63 -15.93
N ASN A 56 34.00 0.56 -15.87
CA ASN A 56 34.52 1.69 -15.07
C ASN A 56 34.16 1.57 -13.56
N ARG A 57 33.66 0.43 -13.11
CA ARG A 57 33.33 0.14 -11.70
C ARG A 57 32.29 1.09 -11.10
N LYS A 58 31.37 1.65 -11.91
CA LYS A 58 30.26 2.47 -11.43
C LYS A 58 29.06 1.59 -11.07
N ASN A 59 28.42 1.90 -9.94
CA ASN A 59 27.09 1.35 -9.70
C ASN A 59 26.09 2.06 -10.62
N ILE A 60 25.16 1.31 -11.20
CA ILE A 60 24.32 1.81 -12.29
C ILE A 60 22.87 1.49 -12.03
N VAL A 61 21.99 2.45 -12.31
CA VAL A 61 20.54 2.21 -12.40
C VAL A 61 20.07 2.55 -13.83
N ILE A 62 19.52 1.53 -14.52
CA ILE A 62 18.94 1.67 -15.84
C ILE A 62 17.44 1.80 -15.78
N THR A 63 16.86 2.83 -16.41
CA THR A 63 15.43 3.17 -16.35
C THR A 63 14.77 3.23 -17.72
N THR A 64 15.13 2.31 -18.61
CA THR A 64 14.54 2.17 -19.95
C THR A 64 13.19 1.46 -19.90
N SER A 65 12.44 1.50 -20.99
CA SER A 65 11.10 0.90 -21.10
C SER A 65 11.08 -0.62 -20.87
N THR A 66 9.90 -1.19 -20.66
CA THR A 66 9.73 -2.65 -20.63
C THR A 66 10.09 -3.25 -21.99
N ALA A 67 10.71 -4.44 -21.98
CA ALA A 67 11.19 -5.13 -23.18
C ALA A 67 12.31 -4.44 -23.98
N SER A 68 13.01 -3.46 -23.39
CA SER A 68 14.17 -2.79 -24.02
C SER A 68 15.46 -3.62 -24.03
N GLY A 69 15.43 -4.86 -23.54
CA GLY A 69 16.63 -5.70 -23.45
C GLY A 69 17.51 -5.40 -22.23
N LYS A 70 16.94 -4.90 -21.12
CA LYS A 70 17.65 -4.64 -19.85
C LYS A 70 18.43 -5.85 -19.34
N THR A 71 17.89 -7.07 -19.51
CA THR A 71 18.57 -8.30 -19.08
C THR A 71 19.94 -8.43 -19.75
N LEU A 72 20.03 -8.16 -21.05
CA LEU A 72 21.33 -8.18 -21.74
C LEU A 72 22.27 -7.10 -21.22
N SER A 73 21.74 -5.91 -20.89
CA SER A 73 22.56 -4.80 -20.41
C SER A 73 23.39 -5.15 -19.17
N PHE A 74 22.78 -5.83 -18.16
CA PHE A 74 23.54 -6.22 -16.96
C PHE A 74 24.20 -7.61 -17.10
N LEU A 75 23.72 -8.46 -18.01
CA LEU A 75 24.31 -9.77 -18.24
C LEU A 75 25.69 -9.68 -18.91
N LEU A 76 25.86 -8.76 -19.87
CA LEU A 76 27.13 -8.61 -20.62
C LEU A 76 28.34 -8.36 -19.73
N PRO A 77 28.36 -7.34 -18.81
CA PRO A 77 29.51 -7.13 -17.93
C PRO A 77 29.75 -8.29 -16.98
N VAL A 78 28.70 -8.99 -16.54
CA VAL A 78 28.82 -10.15 -15.66
C VAL A 78 29.46 -11.33 -16.40
N LEU A 79 29.00 -11.64 -17.60
CA LEU A 79 29.58 -12.71 -18.44
C LEU A 79 31.03 -12.40 -18.81
N GLN A 80 31.32 -11.15 -19.17
CA GLN A 80 32.68 -10.70 -19.49
C GLN A 80 33.65 -10.96 -18.33
N GLU A 81 33.24 -10.58 -17.11
CA GLU A 81 34.08 -10.80 -15.92
C GLU A 81 34.25 -12.30 -15.59
N ILE A 82 33.18 -13.12 -15.70
CA ILE A 82 33.24 -14.56 -15.46
C ILE A 82 34.17 -15.25 -16.47
N LEU A 83 34.10 -14.89 -17.74
CA LEU A 83 34.96 -15.45 -18.79
C LEU A 83 36.43 -15.08 -18.58
N THR A 84 36.69 -13.91 -17.99
CA THR A 84 38.05 -13.45 -17.65
C THR A 84 38.53 -14.05 -16.34
N ASN A 85 37.67 -14.18 -15.34
CA ASN A 85 37.96 -14.73 -14.02
C ASN A 85 36.87 -15.72 -13.60
N PRO A 86 37.09 -17.03 -13.76
CA PRO A 86 36.11 -18.07 -13.42
C PRO A 86 35.71 -18.14 -11.94
N LEU A 87 36.47 -17.51 -11.04
CA LEU A 87 36.13 -17.44 -9.61
C LEU A 87 35.04 -16.42 -9.34
N THR A 88 34.76 -15.52 -10.27
CA THR A 88 33.74 -14.47 -10.12
C THR A 88 32.38 -15.05 -9.78
N ARG A 89 31.75 -14.42 -8.82
CA ARG A 89 30.37 -14.70 -8.38
C ARG A 89 29.48 -13.46 -8.57
N ALA A 90 28.28 -13.68 -9.08
CA ALA A 90 27.23 -12.67 -9.23
C ALA A 90 25.92 -13.17 -8.60
N VAL A 91 25.27 -12.32 -7.83
CA VAL A 91 23.97 -12.60 -7.25
C VAL A 91 22.93 -11.70 -7.91
N PHE A 92 21.94 -12.32 -8.54
CA PHE A 92 20.83 -11.64 -9.22
C PHE A 92 19.61 -11.71 -8.32
N ILE A 93 19.06 -10.57 -7.97
CA ILE A 93 17.99 -10.42 -6.99
C ILE A 93 16.71 -9.95 -7.68
N TYR A 94 15.67 -10.75 -7.56
CA TYR A 94 14.35 -10.52 -8.13
C TYR A 94 13.31 -10.40 -7.03
N PRO A 95 12.27 -9.56 -7.19
CA PRO A 95 11.24 -9.39 -6.17
C PRO A 95 10.37 -10.63 -5.97
N THR A 96 10.31 -11.54 -6.95
CA THR A 96 9.51 -12.77 -6.88
C THR A 96 10.26 -13.99 -7.42
N LYS A 97 9.94 -15.19 -6.90
CA LYS A 97 10.47 -16.47 -7.40
C LYS A 97 10.13 -16.71 -8.87
N ALA A 98 8.91 -16.34 -9.29
CA ALA A 98 8.45 -16.53 -10.65
C ALA A 98 9.33 -15.76 -11.64
N LEU A 99 9.64 -14.49 -11.34
CA LEU A 99 10.52 -13.67 -12.17
C LEU A 99 11.95 -14.23 -12.22
N ALA A 100 12.51 -14.69 -11.08
CA ALA A 100 13.82 -15.33 -11.05
C ALA A 100 13.87 -16.56 -11.96
N SER A 101 12.83 -17.42 -11.93
CA SER A 101 12.75 -18.61 -12.79
C SER A 101 12.59 -18.26 -14.28
N ASP A 102 11.89 -17.20 -14.61
CA ASP A 102 11.72 -16.70 -15.96
C ASP A 102 13.02 -16.15 -16.54
N GLN A 103 13.68 -15.30 -15.77
CA GLN A 103 14.99 -14.75 -16.12
C GLN A 103 16.08 -15.83 -16.26
N PHE A 104 16.01 -16.88 -15.44
CA PHE A 104 16.89 -18.04 -15.63
C PHE A 104 16.70 -18.70 -17.01
N ARG A 105 15.45 -18.81 -17.47
CA ARG A 105 15.17 -19.31 -18.84
C ARG A 105 15.75 -18.37 -19.91
N ALA A 106 15.68 -17.07 -19.70
CA ALA A 106 16.22 -16.08 -20.64
C ALA A 106 17.76 -16.10 -20.75
N ILE A 107 18.47 -16.40 -19.66
CA ILE A 107 19.95 -16.49 -19.69
C ILE A 107 20.47 -17.88 -20.10
N ARG A 108 19.63 -18.91 -20.09
CA ARG A 108 20.03 -20.29 -20.38
C ARG A 108 20.73 -20.46 -21.75
N PRO A 109 20.30 -19.81 -22.86
CA PRO A 109 20.99 -19.94 -24.14
C PRO A 109 22.49 -19.54 -24.11
N TYR A 110 22.84 -18.59 -23.23
CA TYR A 110 24.25 -18.19 -23.01
C TYR A 110 25.01 -19.29 -22.29
N LEU A 111 24.40 -19.91 -21.26
CA LEU A 111 25.01 -20.99 -20.50
C LEU A 111 25.24 -22.22 -21.37
N ASP A 112 24.28 -22.56 -22.21
CA ASP A 112 24.38 -23.70 -23.14
C ASP A 112 25.50 -23.51 -24.18
N TYR A 113 25.71 -22.27 -24.66
CA TYR A 113 26.77 -21.94 -25.59
C TYR A 113 28.18 -22.04 -24.97
N PHE A 114 28.40 -21.46 -23.80
CA PHE A 114 29.68 -21.50 -23.13
C PHE A 114 29.94 -22.82 -22.39
N GLY A 115 28.91 -23.58 -22.12
CA GLY A 115 28.94 -24.85 -21.40
C GLY A 115 29.01 -24.68 -19.88
N GLU A 116 28.31 -25.58 -19.17
CA GLU A 116 28.19 -25.54 -17.68
C GLU A 116 29.53 -25.65 -16.95
N ASN A 117 30.57 -26.15 -17.58
CA ASN A 117 31.92 -26.23 -17.00
C ASN A 117 32.63 -24.86 -16.93
N ARG A 118 32.20 -23.91 -17.77
CA ARG A 118 32.76 -22.55 -17.82
C ARG A 118 31.89 -21.52 -17.11
N ILE A 119 30.60 -21.59 -17.33
CA ILE A 119 29.61 -20.71 -16.70
C ILE A 119 28.44 -21.55 -16.22
N TYR A 120 28.28 -21.63 -14.91
CA TYR A 120 27.14 -22.29 -14.31
C TYR A 120 26.26 -21.27 -13.60
N ALA A 121 24.95 -21.36 -13.83
CA ALA A 121 23.97 -20.55 -13.12
C ALA A 121 22.87 -21.44 -12.53
N GLY A 122 22.23 -20.95 -11.46
CA GLY A 122 21.12 -21.66 -10.84
C GLY A 122 20.18 -20.74 -10.06
N VAL A 123 18.93 -21.15 -9.98
CA VAL A 123 17.92 -20.48 -9.13
C VAL A 123 18.02 -21.04 -7.72
N TYR A 124 18.22 -20.16 -6.74
CA TYR A 124 18.30 -20.52 -5.32
C TYR A 124 17.15 -19.84 -4.57
N ASP A 125 16.09 -20.58 -4.34
CA ASP A 125 14.89 -20.12 -3.65
C ASP A 125 14.29 -21.20 -2.71
N GLY A 126 13.11 -20.92 -2.13
CA GLY A 126 12.43 -21.85 -1.23
C GLY A 126 12.02 -23.17 -1.89
N ASP A 127 11.82 -23.16 -3.20
CA ASP A 127 11.34 -24.33 -3.96
C ASP A 127 12.51 -25.17 -4.54
N THR A 128 13.74 -24.66 -4.44
CA THR A 128 14.96 -25.37 -4.93
C THR A 128 15.24 -26.60 -4.08
N PRO A 129 15.35 -27.80 -4.69
CA PRO A 129 15.67 -29.05 -3.98
C PRO A 129 17.01 -28.97 -3.22
N VAL A 130 17.13 -29.68 -2.10
CA VAL A 130 18.31 -29.60 -1.19
C VAL A 130 19.61 -30.02 -1.90
N ASN A 131 19.57 -31.04 -2.73
CA ASN A 131 20.71 -31.50 -3.53
C ASN A 131 21.17 -30.43 -4.53
N GLU A 132 20.23 -29.75 -5.18
CA GLU A 132 20.50 -28.68 -6.14
C GLU A 132 21.08 -27.44 -5.42
N ARG A 133 20.56 -27.09 -4.27
CA ARG A 133 21.12 -25.99 -3.43
C ARG A 133 22.61 -26.20 -3.15
N SER A 134 23.03 -27.43 -2.83
CA SER A 134 24.45 -27.73 -2.58
C SER A 134 25.31 -27.54 -3.85
N ARG A 135 24.78 -27.97 -5.02
CA ARG A 135 25.47 -27.82 -6.31
C ARG A 135 25.62 -26.35 -6.68
N ILE A 136 24.58 -25.56 -6.52
CA ILE A 136 24.58 -24.12 -6.80
C ILE A 136 25.61 -23.40 -5.96
N ARG A 137 25.60 -23.61 -4.63
CA ARG A 137 26.54 -22.93 -3.72
C ARG A 137 28.01 -23.20 -4.07
N LYS A 138 28.33 -24.41 -4.52
CA LYS A 138 29.69 -24.78 -4.86
C LYS A 138 30.16 -24.27 -6.21
N ASN A 139 29.29 -24.37 -7.22
CA ASN A 139 29.70 -24.25 -8.61
C ASN A 139 29.18 -22.99 -9.32
N ALA A 140 28.01 -22.42 -8.90
CA ALA A 140 27.38 -21.39 -9.69
C ALA A 140 28.16 -20.06 -9.68
N ASN A 141 28.45 -19.55 -10.86
CA ASN A 141 28.96 -18.20 -11.08
C ASN A 141 27.84 -17.16 -10.95
N ILE A 142 26.63 -17.52 -11.40
CA ILE A 142 25.44 -16.65 -11.35
C ILE A 142 24.38 -17.36 -10.51
N ILE A 143 23.94 -16.70 -9.44
CA ILE A 143 22.89 -17.21 -8.55
C ILE A 143 21.68 -16.25 -8.63
N LEU A 144 20.55 -16.77 -9.12
CA LEU A 144 19.31 -16.02 -9.17
C LEU A 144 18.51 -16.30 -7.90
N THR A 145 18.11 -15.27 -7.18
CA THR A 145 17.47 -15.41 -5.87
C THR A 145 16.51 -14.25 -5.58
N ASN A 146 16.01 -14.17 -4.36
CA ASN A 146 15.16 -13.09 -3.87
C ASN A 146 15.65 -12.56 -2.50
N PRO A 147 15.17 -11.38 -2.04
CA PRO A 147 15.59 -10.81 -0.76
C PRO A 147 15.31 -11.68 0.45
N GLU A 148 14.22 -12.46 0.44
CA GLU A 148 13.86 -13.38 1.51
C GLU A 148 14.92 -14.47 1.69
N MET A 149 15.49 -14.97 0.60
CA MET A 149 16.58 -15.97 0.65
C MET A 149 17.90 -15.36 1.11
N LEU A 150 18.20 -14.11 0.71
CA LEU A 150 19.35 -13.40 1.28
C LEU A 150 19.21 -13.29 2.79
N ASN A 151 18.05 -12.78 3.26
CA ASN A 151 17.79 -12.61 4.69
C ASN A 151 17.83 -13.92 5.48
N GLY A 152 17.15 -14.97 5.00
CA GLY A 152 16.92 -16.19 5.76
C GLY A 152 17.93 -17.33 5.52
N ALA A 153 18.71 -17.26 4.41
CA ALA A 153 19.63 -18.35 4.08
C ALA A 153 21.08 -17.90 3.83
N PHE A 154 21.32 -16.87 2.99
CA PHE A 154 22.66 -16.49 2.60
C PHE A 154 23.43 -15.84 3.77
N LEU A 155 22.91 -14.74 4.30
CA LEU A 155 23.56 -13.95 5.33
C LEU A 155 23.72 -14.74 6.64
N PRO A 156 22.70 -15.47 7.14
CA PRO A 156 22.84 -16.31 8.32
C PRO A 156 23.90 -17.40 8.22
N ASN A 157 24.10 -17.94 7.04
CA ASN A 157 25.02 -19.07 6.81
C ASN A 157 26.29 -18.63 6.07
N HIS A 158 26.65 -17.34 6.11
CA HIS A 158 27.75 -16.79 5.34
C HIS A 158 29.10 -17.53 5.52
N SER A 159 29.35 -18.12 6.68
CA SER A 159 30.58 -18.86 7.01
C SER A 159 30.47 -20.38 6.82
N HIS A 160 29.32 -20.89 6.34
CA HIS A 160 29.03 -22.32 6.23
C HIS A 160 28.52 -22.69 4.81
N TYR A 161 28.53 -23.96 4.53
CA TYR A 161 27.91 -24.55 3.35
C TYR A 161 28.40 -24.04 1.98
N GLY A 162 29.54 -23.33 1.91
CA GLY A 162 30.09 -22.75 0.68
C GLY A 162 29.64 -21.32 0.40
N PHE A 163 28.89 -20.68 1.29
CA PHE A 163 28.55 -19.26 1.15
C PHE A 163 29.76 -18.34 1.33
N ASP A 164 30.74 -18.74 2.17
CA ASP A 164 32.04 -18.08 2.34
C ASP A 164 32.76 -17.89 1.01
N PHE A 165 32.76 -18.90 0.15
CA PHE A 165 33.34 -18.82 -1.18
C PHE A 165 32.57 -17.86 -2.09
N ILE A 166 31.23 -17.83 -2.01
CA ILE A 166 30.41 -16.90 -2.75
C ILE A 166 30.76 -15.46 -2.33
N PHE A 167 30.74 -15.14 -1.04
CA PHE A 167 30.98 -13.79 -0.55
C PHE A 167 32.41 -13.32 -0.80
N SER A 168 33.41 -14.22 -0.70
CA SER A 168 34.81 -13.87 -0.99
C SER A 168 35.05 -13.51 -2.46
N ASN A 169 34.24 -14.05 -3.39
CA ASN A 169 34.37 -13.84 -4.82
C ASN A 169 33.24 -13.00 -5.42
N LEU A 170 32.37 -12.42 -4.60
CA LEU A 170 31.23 -11.63 -5.06
C LEU A 170 31.69 -10.33 -5.74
N LYS A 171 31.40 -10.20 -7.03
CA LYS A 171 31.78 -9.05 -7.87
C LYS A 171 30.57 -8.22 -8.27
N TYR A 172 29.43 -8.86 -8.45
CA TYR A 172 28.20 -8.19 -8.91
C TYR A 172 27.00 -8.57 -8.05
N VAL A 173 26.20 -7.57 -7.71
CA VAL A 173 24.86 -7.70 -7.21
C VAL A 173 23.94 -7.02 -8.22
N VAL A 174 23.14 -7.83 -8.92
CA VAL A 174 22.19 -7.33 -9.91
C VAL A 174 20.80 -7.28 -9.25
N ILE A 175 20.12 -6.14 -9.34
CA ILE A 175 18.79 -5.94 -8.74
C ILE A 175 17.85 -5.56 -9.86
N ASP A 176 16.90 -6.44 -10.14
CA ASP A 176 15.85 -6.18 -11.14
C ASP A 176 14.60 -5.64 -10.47
N GLU A 177 13.83 -4.85 -11.22
CA GLU A 177 12.58 -4.22 -10.78
C GLU A 177 12.75 -3.40 -9.46
N LEU A 178 13.80 -2.57 -9.39
CA LEU A 178 14.17 -1.80 -8.19
C LEU A 178 13.00 -1.00 -7.59
N HIS A 179 12.09 -0.47 -8.42
CA HIS A 179 10.92 0.29 -7.99
C HIS A 179 9.94 -0.50 -7.13
N THR A 180 10.04 -1.82 -7.09
CA THR A 180 9.24 -2.69 -6.19
C THR A 180 9.75 -2.66 -4.75
N TYR A 181 11.01 -2.28 -4.54
CA TYR A 181 11.64 -2.16 -3.21
C TYR A 181 11.35 -0.79 -2.61
N ARG A 182 10.11 -0.59 -2.18
CA ARG A 182 9.59 0.62 -1.55
C ARG A 182 8.81 0.30 -0.28
N GLY A 183 8.49 1.31 0.52
CA GLY A 183 7.74 1.15 1.77
C GLY A 183 8.37 0.13 2.72
N VAL A 184 7.56 -0.69 3.37
CA VAL A 184 8.00 -1.75 4.29
C VAL A 184 9.03 -2.66 3.64
N PHE A 185 8.70 -3.18 2.46
CA PHE A 185 9.55 -4.13 1.76
C PHE A 185 10.91 -3.51 1.39
N GLY A 186 10.90 -2.30 0.85
CA GLY A 186 12.12 -1.57 0.51
C GLY A 186 12.98 -1.25 1.73
N SER A 187 12.37 -0.85 2.83
CA SER A 187 13.05 -0.53 4.10
C SER A 187 13.75 -1.75 4.71
N HIS A 188 13.08 -2.90 4.69
CA HIS A 188 13.72 -4.17 5.06
C HIS A 188 14.85 -4.57 4.12
N VAL A 189 14.63 -4.49 2.80
CA VAL A 189 15.65 -4.86 1.80
C VAL A 189 16.88 -3.96 1.90
N ALA A 190 16.70 -2.66 2.15
CA ALA A 190 17.82 -1.74 2.40
C ALA A 190 18.67 -2.22 3.59
N ASN A 191 18.04 -2.69 4.66
CA ASN A 191 18.73 -3.24 5.82
C ASN A 191 19.36 -4.62 5.55
N VAL A 192 18.75 -5.45 4.67
CA VAL A 192 19.40 -6.68 4.17
C VAL A 192 20.70 -6.33 3.43
N PHE A 193 20.71 -5.28 2.61
CA PHE A 193 21.93 -4.84 1.91
C PHE A 193 22.96 -4.19 2.83
N ARG A 194 22.55 -3.51 3.90
CA ARG A 194 23.46 -3.06 4.97
C ARG A 194 24.20 -4.27 5.59
N ARG A 195 23.49 -5.35 5.91
CA ARG A 195 24.07 -6.59 6.43
C ARG A 195 24.96 -7.27 5.39
N LEU A 196 24.52 -7.36 4.13
CA LEU A 196 25.33 -7.86 3.02
C LEU A 196 26.65 -7.08 2.92
N GLY A 197 26.61 -5.76 2.98
CA GLY A 197 27.82 -4.90 2.94
C GLY A 197 28.79 -5.18 4.09
N ARG A 198 28.28 -5.50 5.30
CA ARG A 198 29.13 -5.93 6.45
C ARG A 198 29.83 -7.26 6.15
N ILE A 199 29.08 -8.25 5.66
CA ILE A 199 29.63 -9.56 5.31
C ILE A 199 30.65 -9.45 4.19
N CYS A 200 30.37 -8.67 3.13
CA CYS A 200 31.30 -8.43 2.05
C CYS A 200 32.60 -7.80 2.56
N ARG A 201 32.54 -6.81 3.45
CA ARG A 201 33.73 -6.22 4.08
C ARG A 201 34.55 -7.25 4.87
N TYR A 202 33.86 -8.15 5.59
CA TYR A 202 34.53 -9.22 6.33
C TYR A 202 35.32 -10.17 5.40
N TYR A 203 34.77 -10.46 4.22
CA TYR A 203 35.41 -11.30 3.19
C TYR A 203 36.28 -10.51 2.20
N HIS A 204 36.53 -9.21 2.42
CA HIS A 204 37.32 -8.33 1.57
C HIS A 204 36.78 -8.23 0.13
N SER A 205 35.47 -8.42 -0.08
CA SER A 205 34.81 -8.22 -1.36
C SER A 205 34.09 -6.88 -1.41
N GLN A 206 34.06 -6.27 -2.61
CA GLN A 206 33.37 -5.02 -2.87
C GLN A 206 32.51 -5.18 -4.15
N PRO A 207 31.32 -5.75 -4.02
CA PRO A 207 30.49 -5.97 -5.20
C PRO A 207 29.99 -4.65 -5.78
N GLN A 208 29.92 -4.60 -7.10
CA GLN A 208 29.29 -3.56 -7.87
C GLN A 208 27.80 -3.84 -8.01
N PHE A 209 26.96 -2.79 -7.86
CA PHE A 209 25.52 -2.91 -8.00
C PHE A 209 25.07 -2.49 -9.40
N LEU A 210 24.29 -3.34 -10.05
CA LEU A 210 23.67 -3.10 -11.35
C LEU A 210 22.17 -3.23 -11.17
N CYS A 211 21.44 -2.11 -11.26
CA CYS A 211 20.00 -2.07 -11.00
C CYS A 211 19.20 -1.80 -12.27
N SER A 212 18.05 -2.43 -12.42
CA SER A 212 17.05 -2.03 -13.41
C SER A 212 15.78 -1.54 -12.68
N SER A 213 15.10 -0.57 -13.26
CA SER A 213 13.85 -0.02 -12.71
C SER A 213 12.88 0.32 -13.83
N ALA A 214 11.57 0.34 -13.50
CA ALA A 214 10.60 1.08 -14.30
C ALA A 214 10.87 2.58 -14.17
N THR A 215 10.22 3.38 -15.01
CA THR A 215 10.28 4.84 -14.94
C THR A 215 9.57 5.31 -13.66
N ILE A 216 10.35 5.88 -12.75
CA ILE A 216 9.90 6.55 -11.52
C ILE A 216 10.58 7.93 -11.42
N ALA A 217 10.08 8.81 -10.56
CA ALA A 217 10.61 10.17 -10.42
C ALA A 217 12.06 10.18 -9.87
N ASN A 218 12.38 9.26 -8.95
CA ASN A 218 13.62 9.28 -8.16
C ASN A 218 14.43 7.97 -8.23
N PRO A 219 14.81 7.45 -9.40
CA PRO A 219 15.45 6.12 -9.50
C PRO A 219 16.84 6.07 -8.86
N VAL A 220 17.61 7.15 -8.93
CA VAL A 220 18.97 7.24 -8.32
C VAL A 220 18.84 7.30 -6.81
N GLU A 221 17.98 8.17 -6.29
CA GLU A 221 17.74 8.30 -4.85
C GLU A 221 17.27 6.97 -4.23
N LEU A 222 16.35 6.28 -4.91
CA LEU A 222 15.88 4.96 -4.48
C LEU A 222 17.02 3.93 -4.48
N ALA A 223 17.84 3.88 -5.53
CA ALA A 223 18.98 2.98 -5.61
C ALA A 223 20.00 3.25 -4.49
N GLU A 224 20.30 4.54 -4.24
CA GLU A 224 21.19 4.96 -3.16
C GLU A 224 20.62 4.67 -1.77
N ALA A 225 19.30 4.84 -1.57
CA ALA A 225 18.63 4.52 -0.32
C ALA A 225 18.64 3.01 -0.02
N VAL A 226 18.34 2.19 -1.04
CA VAL A 226 18.25 0.73 -0.90
C VAL A 226 19.63 0.08 -0.81
N CYS A 227 20.59 0.47 -1.65
CA CYS A 227 21.90 -0.19 -1.75
C CYS A 227 22.99 0.46 -0.87
N GLY A 228 22.78 1.69 -0.38
CA GLY A 228 23.77 2.41 0.42
C GLY A 228 25.03 2.84 -0.34
N GLN A 229 24.96 2.97 -1.67
CA GLN A 229 26.07 3.29 -2.57
C GLN A 229 25.67 4.42 -3.52
N LYS A 230 26.64 5.09 -4.15
CA LYS A 230 26.37 6.10 -5.18
C LYS A 230 26.14 5.45 -6.55
N PHE A 231 25.19 6.00 -7.32
CA PHE A 231 24.75 5.47 -8.61
C PHE A 231 24.85 6.46 -9.75
N VAL A 232 25.08 5.92 -10.96
CA VAL A 232 24.92 6.62 -12.24
C VAL A 232 23.63 6.15 -12.89
N ARG A 233 22.86 7.06 -13.47
CA ARG A 233 21.62 6.76 -14.19
C ARG A 233 21.88 6.61 -15.70
N ILE A 234 21.25 5.57 -16.29
CA ILE A 234 21.11 5.40 -17.73
C ILE A 234 19.60 5.44 -18.03
N ASP A 235 19.13 6.45 -18.74
CA ASP A 235 17.71 6.68 -19.03
C ASP A 235 17.40 6.78 -20.53
N ARG A 236 18.42 6.95 -21.40
CA ARG A 236 18.25 6.99 -22.84
C ARG A 236 17.96 5.59 -23.37
N ASP A 237 16.73 5.36 -23.77
CA ASP A 237 16.28 4.07 -24.28
C ASP A 237 16.54 3.94 -25.78
N GLY A 238 17.59 3.21 -26.17
CA GLY A 238 17.94 2.93 -27.56
C GLY A 238 17.19 1.76 -28.20
N SER A 239 16.25 1.13 -27.51
CA SER A 239 15.48 0.03 -28.09
C SER A 239 14.42 0.50 -29.08
N PRO A 240 14.05 -0.29 -30.10
CA PRO A 240 12.92 0.03 -30.94
C PRO A 240 11.61 -0.13 -30.17
N ALA A 241 10.61 0.65 -30.53
CA ALA A 241 9.27 0.49 -30.01
C ALA A 241 8.24 0.46 -31.14
N ALA A 242 7.28 -0.45 -31.08
CA ALA A 242 6.15 -0.47 -31.99
C ALA A 242 5.19 0.70 -31.69
N LYS A 243 4.32 1.02 -32.65
CA LYS A 243 3.20 1.96 -32.44
C LYS A 243 2.27 1.43 -31.35
N LYS A 244 1.95 2.29 -30.37
CA LYS A 244 1.02 1.95 -29.28
C LYS A 244 -0.16 2.89 -29.29
N SER A 245 -1.36 2.32 -29.39
CA SER A 245 -2.61 3.08 -29.28
C SER A 245 -3.24 2.84 -27.92
N TYR A 246 -3.65 3.93 -27.27
CA TYR A 246 -4.28 3.93 -25.95
C TYR A 246 -5.68 4.51 -26.07
N TYR A 247 -6.67 3.80 -25.53
CA TYR A 247 -8.07 4.15 -25.52
C TYR A 247 -8.57 4.22 -24.09
N LEU A 248 -8.99 5.39 -23.66
CA LEU A 248 -9.64 5.58 -22.36
C LEU A 248 -11.15 5.47 -22.56
N ILE A 249 -11.77 4.55 -21.85
CA ILE A 249 -13.19 4.25 -21.94
C ILE A 249 -13.87 4.72 -20.65
N GLN A 250 -14.86 5.60 -20.80
CA GLN A 250 -15.73 6.04 -19.70
C GLN A 250 -17.04 5.25 -19.75
N PRO A 251 -17.29 4.33 -18.81
CA PRO A 251 -18.57 3.65 -18.74
C PRO A 251 -19.73 4.64 -18.55
N PRO A 252 -20.86 4.44 -19.24
CA PRO A 252 -21.99 5.36 -19.16
C PRO A 252 -22.64 5.30 -17.78
N ARG A 253 -23.18 6.45 -17.36
CA ARG A 253 -24.02 6.58 -16.17
C ARG A 253 -25.44 6.18 -16.52
N VAL A 254 -26.05 5.37 -15.68
CA VAL A 254 -27.47 4.98 -15.81
C VAL A 254 -28.22 5.71 -14.71
N GLU A 255 -29.31 6.41 -15.06
CA GLU A 255 -30.19 7.02 -14.08
C GLU A 255 -30.82 5.92 -13.22
N GLY A 256 -30.57 5.95 -11.91
CA GLY A 256 -31.22 5.08 -10.94
C GLY A 256 -32.64 5.54 -10.64
N GLU A 257 -33.45 4.69 -9.98
CA GLU A 257 -34.80 5.04 -9.52
C GLU A 257 -34.80 6.26 -8.57
N ASP A 258 -33.69 6.53 -7.91
CA ASP A 258 -33.46 7.74 -7.10
C ASP A 258 -32.74 8.76 -7.96
N LYS A 259 -33.37 9.93 -8.25
CA LYS A 259 -32.85 10.98 -9.13
C LYS A 259 -31.47 11.54 -8.71
N ASN A 260 -31.02 11.23 -7.52
CA ASN A 260 -29.71 11.61 -6.96
C ASN A 260 -28.65 10.49 -7.04
N PHE A 261 -29.00 9.33 -7.58
CA PHE A 261 -28.09 8.18 -7.65
C PHE A 261 -27.85 7.79 -9.11
N TYR A 262 -26.69 8.15 -9.65
CA TYR A 262 -26.23 7.67 -10.94
C TYR A 262 -25.41 6.38 -10.74
N ALA A 263 -25.99 5.26 -11.10
CA ALA A 263 -25.22 4.03 -11.20
C ALA A 263 -24.41 4.06 -12.50
N GLN A 264 -23.12 3.81 -12.42
CA GLN A 264 -22.27 3.61 -13.58
C GLN A 264 -22.26 2.12 -13.97
N ILE A 265 -22.30 1.81 -15.28
CA ILE A 265 -22.08 0.44 -15.74
C ILE A 265 -20.70 -0.02 -15.25
N ARG A 266 -20.61 -1.24 -14.73
CA ARG A 266 -19.35 -1.76 -14.18
C ARG A 266 -18.29 -1.88 -15.26
N ALA A 267 -17.09 -1.37 -14.99
CA ALA A 267 -15.95 -1.47 -15.91
C ALA A 267 -15.63 -2.94 -16.28
N ALA A 268 -15.83 -3.87 -15.33
CA ALA A 268 -15.70 -5.31 -15.57
C ALA A 268 -16.66 -5.82 -16.67
N SER A 269 -17.91 -5.35 -16.72
CA SER A 269 -18.88 -5.75 -17.73
C SER A 269 -18.56 -5.17 -19.13
N ILE A 270 -17.96 -3.98 -19.18
CA ILE A 270 -17.44 -3.39 -20.43
C ILE A 270 -16.25 -4.24 -20.92
N ALA A 271 -15.30 -4.59 -20.03
CA ALA A 271 -14.17 -5.46 -20.36
C ALA A 271 -14.64 -6.82 -20.91
N ALA A 272 -15.61 -7.45 -20.23
CA ALA A 272 -16.22 -8.69 -20.69
C ALA A 272 -16.97 -8.55 -22.04
N GLY A 273 -17.38 -7.35 -22.42
CA GLY A 273 -17.97 -7.03 -23.71
C GLY A 273 -16.97 -6.85 -24.84
N LEU A 274 -15.71 -6.47 -24.53
CA LEU A 274 -14.61 -6.34 -25.50
C LEU A 274 -14.05 -7.72 -25.91
N ILE A 275 -14.01 -8.65 -24.98
CA ILE A 275 -13.33 -9.95 -25.15
C ILE A 275 -13.86 -10.76 -26.34
N PRO A 276 -15.17 -10.94 -26.57
CA PRO A 276 -15.68 -11.71 -27.72
C PRO A 276 -15.16 -11.22 -29.08
N GLY A 277 -15.16 -9.89 -29.30
CA GLY A 277 -14.63 -9.34 -30.55
C GLY A 277 -13.14 -9.58 -30.74
N LEU A 278 -12.34 -9.56 -29.65
CA LEU A 278 -10.91 -9.87 -29.69
C LEU A 278 -10.66 -11.36 -30.03
N VAL A 279 -11.49 -12.27 -29.49
CA VAL A 279 -11.42 -13.70 -29.79
C VAL A 279 -11.82 -13.97 -31.24
N GLU A 280 -12.86 -13.32 -31.73
CA GLU A 280 -13.33 -13.43 -33.11
C GLU A 280 -12.28 -12.91 -34.12
N GLU A 281 -11.60 -11.82 -33.78
CA GLU A 281 -10.52 -11.24 -34.59
C GLU A 281 -9.17 -11.98 -34.43
N GLU A 282 -9.09 -13.05 -33.64
CA GLU A 282 -7.86 -13.83 -33.35
C GLU A 282 -6.76 -12.97 -32.70
N HIS A 283 -7.13 -11.94 -31.96
CA HIS A 283 -6.18 -11.10 -31.26
C HIS A 283 -5.88 -11.64 -29.86
N SER A 284 -4.59 -11.79 -29.57
CA SER A 284 -4.14 -12.17 -28.24
C SER A 284 -4.27 -10.99 -27.26
N PHE A 285 -4.75 -11.27 -26.04
CA PHE A 285 -4.99 -10.21 -25.06
C PHE A 285 -4.69 -10.61 -23.62
N ILE A 286 -4.47 -9.59 -22.81
CA ILE A 286 -4.45 -9.69 -21.35
C ILE A 286 -5.36 -8.64 -20.73
N ALA A 287 -6.25 -9.05 -19.83
CA ALA A 287 -7.10 -8.15 -19.07
C ALA A 287 -6.67 -8.11 -17.60
N PHE A 288 -6.30 -6.93 -17.12
CA PHE A 288 -5.92 -6.70 -15.71
C PHE A 288 -7.11 -6.22 -14.91
N VAL A 289 -7.34 -6.85 -13.77
CA VAL A 289 -8.40 -6.48 -12.82
C VAL A 289 -7.85 -6.37 -11.39
N LYS A 290 -8.47 -5.55 -10.56
CA LYS A 290 -7.97 -5.22 -9.21
C LYS A 290 -8.15 -6.33 -8.16
N SER A 291 -9.04 -7.30 -8.39
CA SER A 291 -9.33 -8.34 -7.40
C SER A 291 -9.51 -9.72 -8.04
N ARG A 292 -9.22 -10.77 -7.24
CA ARG A 292 -9.46 -12.16 -7.64
C ARG A 292 -10.94 -12.40 -8.02
N ARG A 293 -11.87 -11.76 -7.32
CA ARG A 293 -13.31 -11.82 -7.63
C ARG A 293 -13.61 -11.25 -9.02
N ASN A 294 -13.01 -10.11 -9.36
CA ASN A 294 -13.22 -9.50 -10.67
C ASN A 294 -12.69 -10.37 -11.81
N VAL A 295 -11.62 -11.16 -11.57
CA VAL A 295 -11.16 -12.18 -12.54
C VAL A 295 -12.29 -13.13 -12.90
N GLU A 296 -12.95 -13.71 -11.89
CA GLU A 296 -14.04 -14.67 -12.09
C GLU A 296 -15.29 -14.03 -12.73
N ILE A 297 -15.60 -12.79 -12.34
CA ILE A 297 -16.74 -12.05 -12.92
C ILE A 297 -16.51 -11.81 -14.42
N VAL A 298 -15.36 -11.24 -14.79
CA VAL A 298 -15.04 -10.92 -16.19
C VAL A 298 -14.99 -12.19 -17.04
N LEU A 299 -14.37 -13.27 -16.52
CA LEU A 299 -14.32 -14.55 -17.21
C LEU A 299 -15.70 -15.14 -17.46
N ARG A 300 -16.56 -15.18 -16.43
CA ARG A 300 -17.91 -15.72 -16.55
C ARG A 300 -18.72 -14.90 -17.55
N GLU A 301 -18.78 -13.59 -17.38
CA GLU A 301 -19.53 -12.72 -18.29
C GLU A 301 -19.01 -12.78 -19.73
N ALA A 302 -17.70 -12.92 -19.94
CA ALA A 302 -17.11 -13.08 -21.26
C ALA A 302 -17.44 -14.44 -21.90
N ARG A 303 -17.36 -15.52 -21.12
CA ARG A 303 -17.74 -16.88 -21.58
C ARG A 303 -19.22 -16.97 -21.91
N ASP A 304 -20.10 -16.42 -21.06
CA ASP A 304 -21.54 -16.38 -21.30
C ASP A 304 -21.85 -15.65 -22.62
N LYS A 305 -21.11 -14.59 -22.96
CA LYS A 305 -21.26 -13.86 -24.22
C LYS A 305 -20.72 -14.64 -25.45
N LEU A 306 -19.60 -15.34 -25.29
CA LEU A 306 -19.04 -16.20 -26.32
C LEU A 306 -19.97 -17.39 -26.64
N ASP A 307 -20.51 -18.05 -25.61
CA ASP A 307 -21.46 -19.14 -25.74
C ASP A 307 -22.83 -18.70 -26.30
N GLY A 308 -23.30 -17.52 -25.88
CA GLY A 308 -24.60 -16.93 -26.29
C GLY A 308 -24.61 -16.31 -27.69
N ALA A 309 -23.46 -16.06 -28.30
CA ALA A 309 -23.36 -15.47 -29.66
C ALA A 309 -23.71 -16.45 -30.80
N GLY A 310 -24.19 -17.67 -30.48
CA GLY A 310 -24.78 -18.59 -31.47
C GLY A 310 -23.76 -19.37 -32.30
N PHE A 311 -22.52 -19.36 -31.95
CA PHE A 311 -21.49 -20.23 -32.52
C PHE A 311 -21.64 -21.67 -31.97
N LEU A 312 -22.64 -22.37 -32.46
CA LEU A 312 -22.89 -23.78 -32.18
C LEU A 312 -21.62 -24.58 -32.45
N GLY A 313 -20.91 -24.96 -31.38
CA GLY A 313 -19.75 -25.86 -31.45
C GLY A 313 -18.39 -25.17 -31.28
N SER A 314 -18.33 -23.88 -30.95
CA SER A 314 -17.04 -23.22 -30.78
C SER A 314 -16.43 -23.54 -29.43
N SER A 315 -15.18 -23.99 -29.44
CA SER A 315 -14.32 -24.13 -28.27
C SER A 315 -13.82 -22.78 -27.74
N ASP A 316 -14.41 -21.64 -28.15
CA ASP A 316 -13.87 -20.30 -27.95
C ASP A 316 -13.91 -19.83 -26.50
N ALA A 317 -14.93 -20.25 -25.73
CA ALA A 317 -14.96 -20.06 -24.29
C ALA A 317 -13.78 -20.74 -23.56
N GLY A 318 -13.22 -21.81 -24.14
CA GLY A 318 -12.04 -22.50 -23.67
C GLY A 318 -10.72 -21.80 -24.03
N ARG A 319 -10.73 -20.82 -24.92
CA ARG A 319 -9.54 -20.05 -25.36
C ARG A 319 -9.19 -18.89 -24.42
N ILE A 320 -9.98 -18.67 -23.38
CA ILE A 320 -9.73 -17.66 -22.35
C ILE A 320 -9.60 -18.30 -20.97
N SER A 321 -8.67 -17.83 -20.17
CA SER A 321 -8.41 -18.36 -18.82
C SER A 321 -8.17 -17.25 -17.80
N GLY A 322 -8.39 -17.58 -16.52
CA GLY A 322 -7.95 -16.73 -15.42
C GLY A 322 -6.47 -16.98 -15.08
N TYR A 323 -5.82 -15.97 -14.47
CA TYR A 323 -4.50 -16.11 -13.89
C TYR A 323 -4.41 -15.29 -12.60
N ARG A 324 -4.20 -15.95 -11.46
CA ARG A 324 -4.19 -15.28 -10.14
C ARG A 324 -3.30 -15.98 -9.12
N GLY A 325 -2.95 -15.26 -8.06
CA GLY A 325 -2.04 -15.75 -7.02
C GLY A 325 -2.52 -16.99 -6.23
N GLY A 326 -3.82 -17.35 -6.30
CA GLY A 326 -4.37 -18.55 -5.64
C GLY A 326 -4.16 -19.86 -6.41
N TYR A 327 -3.69 -19.80 -7.67
CA TYR A 327 -3.41 -21.00 -8.45
C TYR A 327 -2.10 -21.68 -8.03
N THR A 328 -2.08 -23.00 -8.09
CA THR A 328 -0.86 -23.77 -7.80
C THR A 328 0.25 -23.46 -8.82
N PRO A 329 1.52 -23.66 -8.48
CA PRO A 329 2.62 -23.48 -9.42
C PRO A 329 2.48 -24.31 -10.71
N VAL A 330 1.87 -25.49 -10.64
CA VAL A 330 1.65 -26.37 -11.80
C VAL A 330 0.58 -25.78 -12.72
N GLU A 331 -0.54 -25.33 -12.14
CA GLU A 331 -1.61 -24.69 -12.93
C GLU A 331 -1.10 -23.43 -13.64
N ARG A 332 -0.37 -22.57 -12.94
CA ARG A 332 0.21 -21.36 -13.54
C ARG A 332 1.11 -21.68 -14.72
N LYS A 333 2.06 -22.61 -14.58
CA LYS A 333 2.94 -23.04 -15.66
C LYS A 333 2.18 -23.65 -16.84
N THR A 334 1.05 -24.33 -16.59
CA THR A 334 0.20 -24.89 -17.65
C THR A 334 -0.49 -23.79 -18.44
N ILE A 335 -1.04 -22.77 -17.76
CA ILE A 335 -1.68 -21.61 -18.39
C ILE A 335 -0.65 -20.82 -19.22
N GLU A 336 0.53 -20.55 -18.66
CA GLU A 336 1.64 -19.88 -19.36
C GLU A 336 2.01 -20.61 -20.66
N LYS A 337 2.19 -21.94 -20.60
CA LYS A 337 2.49 -22.75 -21.78
C LYS A 337 1.40 -22.69 -22.85
N LYS A 338 0.12 -22.76 -22.44
CA LYS A 338 -1.03 -22.67 -23.36
C LYS A 338 -1.13 -21.30 -24.02
N MET A 339 -0.76 -20.23 -23.30
CA MET A 339 -0.71 -18.89 -23.88
C MET A 339 0.44 -18.75 -24.88
N ILE A 340 1.63 -19.25 -24.55
CA ILE A 340 2.81 -19.24 -25.45
C ILE A 340 2.55 -20.07 -26.70
N SER A 341 1.86 -21.22 -26.61
CA SER A 341 1.54 -22.07 -27.73
C SER A 341 0.39 -21.55 -28.62
N GLY A 342 -0.34 -20.52 -28.19
CA GLY A 342 -1.52 -20.02 -28.89
C GLY A 342 -2.79 -20.86 -28.67
N GLU A 343 -2.78 -21.86 -27.79
CA GLU A 343 -3.98 -22.60 -27.38
C GLU A 343 -4.96 -21.67 -26.61
N LEU A 344 -4.41 -20.73 -25.82
CA LEU A 344 -5.16 -19.63 -25.23
C LEU A 344 -4.90 -18.34 -26.02
N LEU A 345 -5.95 -17.58 -26.29
CA LEU A 345 -5.87 -16.23 -26.85
C LEU A 345 -5.84 -15.16 -25.76
N GLY A 346 -6.48 -15.40 -24.62
CA GLY A 346 -6.59 -14.37 -23.61
C GLY A 346 -6.51 -14.83 -22.18
N LEU A 347 -5.95 -13.93 -21.36
CA LEU A 347 -5.88 -14.10 -19.91
C LEU A 347 -6.59 -12.95 -19.21
N VAL A 348 -7.35 -13.28 -18.17
CA VAL A 348 -7.84 -12.30 -17.19
C VAL A 348 -7.05 -12.47 -15.92
N SER A 349 -6.29 -11.44 -15.51
CA SER A 349 -5.31 -11.56 -14.43
C SER A 349 -5.49 -10.43 -13.40
N THR A 350 -5.05 -10.70 -12.18
CA THR A 350 -4.70 -9.63 -11.23
C THR A 350 -3.31 -9.06 -11.60
N ASN A 351 -2.72 -8.24 -10.73
CA ASN A 351 -1.33 -7.76 -10.89
C ASN A 351 -0.26 -8.90 -10.94
N ALA A 352 -0.65 -10.16 -10.79
CA ALA A 352 0.27 -11.30 -10.82
C ALA A 352 1.06 -11.42 -12.14
N LEU A 353 0.53 -10.92 -13.26
CA LEU A 353 1.20 -10.85 -14.55
C LEU A 353 1.77 -9.44 -14.86
N GLU A 354 1.78 -8.52 -13.92
CA GLU A 354 2.36 -7.18 -14.08
C GLU A 354 3.88 -7.24 -14.20
N LEU A 355 4.53 -8.08 -13.39
CA LEU A 355 5.98 -8.27 -13.40
C LEU A 355 6.41 -9.24 -14.51
N GLY A 356 7.59 -9.04 -15.03
CA GLY A 356 8.28 -9.57 -16.20
C GLY A 356 8.12 -11.02 -16.67
N ILE A 357 7.15 -11.80 -16.22
CA ILE A 357 6.92 -13.18 -16.68
C ILE A 357 6.61 -13.20 -18.17
N ASP A 358 7.27 -14.08 -18.92
CA ASP A 358 6.99 -14.28 -20.33
C ASP A 358 5.72 -15.14 -20.53
N ILE A 359 4.73 -14.54 -21.19
CA ILE A 359 3.46 -15.19 -21.57
C ILE A 359 3.26 -15.26 -23.09
N GLY A 360 4.33 -15.00 -23.85
CA GLY A 360 4.29 -14.99 -25.31
C GLY A 360 3.76 -13.68 -25.91
N ARG A 361 3.25 -13.75 -27.14
CA ARG A 361 2.74 -12.60 -27.87
C ARG A 361 1.41 -12.14 -27.26
N VAL A 362 1.30 -10.83 -27.03
CA VAL A 362 0.07 -10.15 -26.61
C VAL A 362 -0.10 -8.91 -27.48
N ASP A 363 -1.24 -8.80 -28.17
CA ASP A 363 -1.54 -7.69 -29.08
C ASP A 363 -2.37 -6.60 -28.40
N THR A 364 -3.15 -6.97 -27.37
CA THR A 364 -4.07 -6.06 -26.69
C THR A 364 -3.96 -6.18 -25.16
N SER A 365 -3.86 -5.06 -24.47
CA SER A 365 -4.05 -5.00 -23.02
C SER A 365 -5.36 -4.29 -22.65
N ILE A 366 -6.06 -4.81 -21.64
CA ILE A 366 -7.30 -4.22 -21.10
C ILE A 366 -7.08 -4.00 -19.61
N LEU A 367 -7.17 -2.78 -19.15
CA LEU A 367 -7.08 -2.42 -17.73
C LEU A 367 -8.47 -2.06 -17.21
N VAL A 368 -8.95 -2.79 -16.22
CA VAL A 368 -10.24 -2.55 -15.57
C VAL A 368 -10.01 -1.67 -14.34
N GLY A 369 -10.16 -0.38 -14.52
CA GLY A 369 -9.75 0.68 -13.61
C GLY A 369 -8.25 0.99 -13.66
N TYR A 370 -7.90 2.20 -13.25
CA TYR A 370 -6.50 2.63 -13.12
C TYR A 370 -5.79 1.80 -12.04
N PRO A 371 -4.60 1.24 -12.31
CA PRO A 371 -3.94 0.29 -11.38
C PRO A 371 -3.36 0.93 -10.12
N GLY A 372 -3.54 2.23 -9.93
CA GLY A 372 -3.12 2.94 -8.72
C GLY A 372 -1.83 3.74 -8.87
N THR A 373 -0.91 3.31 -9.73
CA THR A 373 0.32 4.05 -10.05
C THR A 373 0.56 4.09 -11.56
N ARG A 374 1.26 5.14 -12.04
CA ARG A 374 1.69 5.22 -13.45
C ARG A 374 2.71 4.14 -13.78
N ALA A 375 3.57 3.77 -12.84
CA ALA A 375 4.51 2.67 -13.03
C ALA A 375 3.77 1.36 -13.36
N SER A 376 2.73 1.00 -12.57
CA SER A 376 1.88 -0.17 -12.86
C SER A 376 1.13 -0.03 -14.18
N PHE A 377 0.62 1.17 -14.50
CA PHE A 377 -0.02 1.43 -15.79
C PHE A 377 0.91 1.12 -16.97
N TRP A 378 2.15 1.62 -16.92
CA TRP A 378 3.13 1.35 -17.98
C TRP A 378 3.59 -0.10 -18.02
N GLN A 379 3.68 -0.78 -16.87
CA GLN A 379 4.04 -2.20 -16.81
C GLN A 379 2.93 -3.09 -17.39
N GLN A 380 1.66 -2.83 -17.03
CA GLN A 380 0.52 -3.59 -17.52
C GLN A 380 0.30 -3.36 -19.03
N THR A 381 0.31 -2.11 -19.48
CA THR A 381 0.21 -1.79 -20.93
C THR A 381 1.44 -2.24 -21.72
N GLY A 382 2.60 -2.28 -21.07
CA GLY A 382 3.85 -2.79 -21.64
C GLY A 382 3.87 -4.29 -21.86
N ARG A 383 2.83 -5.04 -21.44
CA ARG A 383 2.66 -6.45 -21.78
C ARG A 383 2.27 -6.65 -23.24
N ALA A 384 1.51 -5.70 -23.81
CA ALA A 384 1.18 -5.71 -25.23
C ALA A 384 2.30 -5.10 -26.07
N GLY A 385 2.48 -5.62 -27.30
CA GLY A 385 3.44 -5.11 -28.28
C GLY A 385 4.90 -5.47 -28.05
N ARG A 386 5.23 -6.48 -27.23
CA ARG A 386 6.61 -6.94 -27.00
C ARG A 386 7.28 -7.53 -28.24
N SER A 387 6.49 -8.08 -29.16
CA SER A 387 6.98 -8.68 -30.42
C SER A 387 7.33 -7.68 -31.50
N GLY A 388 7.28 -6.36 -31.23
CA GLY A 388 7.50 -5.32 -32.24
C GLY A 388 6.30 -5.06 -33.15
N ALA A 389 5.15 -5.69 -32.90
CA ALA A 389 3.90 -5.42 -33.60
C ALA A 389 3.12 -4.27 -32.92
N ASP A 390 2.35 -3.53 -33.71
CA ASP A 390 1.43 -2.50 -33.21
C ASP A 390 0.46 -3.10 -32.19
N CYS A 391 0.18 -2.37 -31.11
CA CYS A 391 -0.67 -2.85 -30.03
C CYS A 391 -1.73 -1.84 -29.61
N ARG A 392 -2.79 -2.37 -29.01
CA ARG A 392 -3.93 -1.61 -28.48
C ARG A 392 -3.99 -1.76 -26.96
N ASN A 393 -4.20 -0.63 -26.27
CA ASN A 393 -4.30 -0.60 -24.80
C ASN A 393 -5.58 0.09 -24.41
N PHE A 394 -6.44 -0.60 -23.68
CA PHE A 394 -7.72 -0.07 -23.21
C PHE A 394 -7.65 0.15 -21.70
N LEU A 395 -7.92 1.37 -21.24
CA LEU A 395 -8.15 1.68 -19.85
C LEU A 395 -9.63 1.99 -19.66
N ILE A 396 -10.34 1.10 -18.97
CA ILE A 396 -11.77 1.26 -18.67
C ILE A 396 -11.89 1.85 -17.29
N LEU A 397 -12.32 3.11 -17.22
CA LEU A 397 -12.34 3.88 -15.97
C LEU A 397 -13.45 3.41 -15.02
N GLU A 398 -13.18 3.44 -13.73
CA GLU A 398 -14.14 3.17 -12.67
C GLU A 398 -14.62 4.46 -12.00
N SER A 399 -15.64 4.37 -11.13
CA SER A 399 -16.12 5.51 -10.33
C SER A 399 -15.18 5.84 -9.14
N LEU A 400 -13.89 5.57 -9.28
CA LEU A 400 -12.89 5.86 -8.25
C LEU A 400 -12.26 7.25 -8.45
N PRO A 401 -11.76 7.90 -7.39
CA PRO A 401 -11.22 9.26 -7.48
C PRO A 401 -10.18 9.45 -8.58
N LEU A 402 -9.15 8.60 -8.63
CA LEU A 402 -8.09 8.71 -9.63
C LEU A 402 -8.57 8.41 -11.05
N ASP A 403 -9.48 7.44 -11.22
CA ASP A 403 -10.08 7.13 -12.52
C ASP A 403 -10.86 8.34 -13.07
N GLN A 404 -11.64 9.02 -12.22
CA GLN A 404 -12.40 10.20 -12.62
C GLN A 404 -11.52 11.44 -12.84
N TYR A 405 -10.41 11.57 -12.11
CA TYR A 405 -9.41 12.59 -12.39
C TYR A 405 -8.77 12.38 -13.78
N ILE A 406 -8.41 11.12 -14.10
CA ILE A 406 -7.87 10.75 -15.41
C ILE A 406 -8.90 10.99 -16.53
N ALA A 407 -10.19 10.76 -16.27
CA ALA A 407 -11.24 11.06 -17.25
C ALA A 407 -11.25 12.54 -17.67
N VAL A 408 -10.94 13.44 -16.75
CA VAL A 408 -10.89 14.89 -17.01
C VAL A 408 -9.50 15.34 -17.49
N ASN A 409 -8.44 14.70 -17.01
CA ASN A 409 -7.04 15.03 -17.28
C ASN A 409 -6.28 13.83 -17.89
N PRO A 410 -6.66 13.33 -19.08
CA PRO A 410 -6.08 12.11 -19.63
C PRO A 410 -4.60 12.21 -19.94
N GLU A 411 -4.09 13.40 -20.29
CA GLU A 411 -2.65 13.63 -20.55
C GLU A 411 -1.79 13.36 -19.31
N TRP A 412 -2.33 13.48 -18.11
CA TRP A 412 -1.62 13.19 -16.87
C TRP A 412 -1.01 11.77 -16.84
N LEU A 413 -1.66 10.77 -17.51
CA LEU A 413 -1.10 9.41 -17.63
C LEU A 413 0.20 9.36 -18.42
N PHE A 414 0.37 10.27 -19.39
CA PHE A 414 1.44 10.26 -20.37
C PHE A 414 2.58 11.23 -20.03
N GLU A 415 2.44 12.03 -18.98
CA GLU A 415 3.49 12.95 -18.51
C GLU A 415 4.73 12.16 -18.05
N ASN A 416 5.91 12.76 -18.27
CA ASN A 416 7.19 12.13 -17.92
C ASN A 416 7.44 12.02 -16.41
N ALA A 417 6.84 12.90 -15.61
CA ALA A 417 6.97 12.85 -14.16
C ALA A 417 6.13 11.72 -13.56
N SER A 418 6.76 10.68 -13.08
CA SER A 418 6.14 9.57 -12.36
C SER A 418 6.06 9.84 -10.86
N GLU A 419 5.43 8.95 -10.11
CA GLU A 419 5.38 9.01 -8.65
C GLU A 419 6.77 8.78 -8.04
N THR A 420 6.97 9.30 -6.84
CA THR A 420 8.20 9.11 -6.05
C THR A 420 8.11 7.84 -5.22
N ALA A 421 9.07 6.95 -5.36
CA ALA A 421 9.22 5.79 -4.48
C ALA A 421 9.89 6.19 -3.16
N VAL A 422 9.35 5.73 -2.03
CA VAL A 422 9.82 6.08 -0.69
C VAL A 422 10.33 4.84 0.05
N VAL A 423 11.46 4.99 0.75
CA VAL A 423 12.07 3.97 1.60
C VAL A 423 12.60 4.66 2.85
N ASP A 424 12.20 4.18 4.02
CA ASP A 424 12.82 4.55 5.29
C ASP A 424 13.67 3.39 5.82
N LYS A 425 14.95 3.44 5.54
CA LYS A 425 15.93 2.46 6.01
C LYS A 425 16.27 2.60 7.50
N ASN A 426 15.89 3.70 8.13
CA ASN A 426 16.21 4.04 9.52
C ASN A 426 14.99 3.89 10.45
N ASN A 427 13.85 3.35 9.94
CA ASN A 427 12.76 3.01 10.85
C ASN A 427 13.27 2.13 11.99
N LEU A 428 13.12 2.62 13.22
CA LEU A 428 13.73 2.03 14.41
C LEU A 428 13.37 0.55 14.62
N LEU A 429 12.12 0.15 14.34
CA LEU A 429 11.68 -1.24 14.52
C LEU A 429 12.28 -2.16 13.47
N ILE A 430 12.34 -1.69 12.21
CA ILE A 430 12.98 -2.42 11.12
C ILE A 430 14.49 -2.54 11.41
N GLU A 431 15.14 -1.42 11.74
CA GLU A 431 16.58 -1.41 12.04
C GLU A 431 16.91 -2.30 13.21
N LEU A 432 16.13 -2.29 14.30
CA LEU A 432 16.31 -3.14 15.48
C LEU A 432 16.26 -4.64 15.13
N ALA A 433 15.31 -5.06 14.30
CA ALA A 433 15.22 -6.44 13.83
C ALA A 433 16.47 -6.86 13.05
N HIS A 434 16.97 -5.96 12.20
CA HIS A 434 18.18 -6.20 11.41
C HIS A 434 19.48 -6.09 12.23
N ILE A 435 19.54 -5.26 13.26
CA ILE A 435 20.67 -5.20 14.21
C ILE A 435 20.81 -6.54 14.95
N ARG A 436 19.70 -7.11 15.41
CA ARG A 436 19.68 -8.45 16.03
C ARG A 436 20.24 -9.51 15.06
N ALA A 437 19.74 -9.53 13.83
CA ALA A 437 20.21 -10.45 12.80
C ALA A 437 21.70 -10.22 12.46
N ALA A 438 22.13 -8.95 12.33
CA ALA A 438 23.52 -8.60 12.10
C ALA A 438 24.48 -9.06 13.22
N ALA A 439 24.03 -8.95 14.49
CA ALA A 439 24.80 -9.43 15.65
C ALA A 439 24.95 -10.94 15.68
N ALA A 440 23.96 -11.68 15.16
CA ALA A 440 23.99 -13.13 15.05
C ALA A 440 24.88 -13.62 13.89
N GLU A 441 25.01 -12.84 12.82
CA GLU A 441 25.86 -13.12 11.67
C GLU A 441 27.34 -12.86 11.96
N LEU A 442 27.63 -11.65 12.40
CA LEU A 442 28.97 -11.18 12.78
C LEU A 442 28.86 -10.30 14.03
N PRO A 443 29.71 -10.46 15.03
CA PRO A 443 29.69 -9.57 16.19
C PRO A 443 29.75 -8.10 15.78
N LEU A 444 28.86 -7.28 16.35
CA LEU A 444 28.81 -5.85 16.09
C LEU A 444 29.98 -5.14 16.79
N THR A 445 30.36 -4.01 16.25
CA THR A 445 31.34 -3.09 16.85
C THR A 445 30.75 -1.68 16.79
N LEU A 446 31.33 -0.71 17.51
CA LEU A 446 30.89 0.68 17.43
C LEU A 446 31.17 1.30 16.03
N ASP A 447 32.09 0.73 15.25
CA ASP A 447 32.31 1.18 13.85
C ASP A 447 31.08 0.89 12.95
N ASP A 448 30.23 -0.05 13.36
CA ASP A 448 29.00 -0.36 12.63
C ASP A 448 27.93 0.74 12.76
N THR A 449 28.14 1.78 13.57
CA THR A 449 27.28 3.01 13.57
C THR A 449 27.27 3.69 12.21
N ALA A 450 28.30 3.54 11.40
CA ALA A 450 28.31 4.01 10.01
C ALA A 450 27.28 3.28 9.13
N VAL A 451 26.80 2.10 9.55
CA VAL A 451 25.83 1.29 8.82
C VAL A 451 24.45 1.37 9.47
N PHE A 452 24.41 1.34 10.79
CA PHE A 452 23.23 1.42 11.63
C PHE A 452 23.33 2.66 12.52
N PRO A 453 22.76 3.80 12.14
CA PRO A 453 22.93 5.06 12.87
C PRO A 453 22.52 4.97 14.36
N ASP A 454 21.45 4.25 14.66
CA ASP A 454 20.90 4.15 16.01
C ASP A 454 21.56 3.04 16.86
N LEU A 455 22.63 2.44 16.34
CA LEU A 455 23.33 1.35 17.03
C LEU A 455 23.84 1.75 18.42
N GLY A 456 24.31 2.99 18.58
CA GLY A 456 24.83 3.51 19.84
C GLY A 456 23.78 3.50 20.98
N GLU A 457 22.54 3.77 20.65
CA GLU A 457 21.41 3.79 21.58
C GLU A 457 20.81 2.37 21.74
N THR A 458 20.85 1.57 20.70
CA THR A 458 20.25 0.24 20.64
C THR A 458 21.07 -0.79 21.43
N ILE A 459 22.41 -0.77 21.34
CA ILE A 459 23.30 -1.71 22.06
C ILE A 459 23.04 -1.73 23.58
N PRO A 460 22.97 -0.58 24.30
CA PRO A 460 22.69 -0.60 25.75
C PRO A 460 21.36 -1.26 26.09
N VAL A 461 20.33 -1.07 25.26
CA VAL A 461 19.00 -1.70 25.44
C VAL A 461 19.11 -3.20 25.28
N LEU A 462 19.73 -3.70 24.20
CA LEU A 462 19.89 -5.12 23.91
C LEU A 462 20.77 -5.84 24.94
N LEU A 463 21.77 -5.17 25.50
CA LEU A 463 22.57 -5.69 26.60
C LEU A 463 21.75 -5.83 27.91
N ARG A 464 20.89 -4.85 28.20
CA ARG A 464 20.01 -4.86 29.39
C ARG A 464 19.00 -6.00 29.35
N VAL A 465 18.42 -6.27 28.18
CA VAL A 465 17.48 -7.40 27.99
C VAL A 465 18.20 -8.73 27.74
N LYS A 466 19.54 -8.76 27.81
CA LYS A 466 20.40 -9.95 27.66
C LYS A 466 20.28 -10.64 26.27
N GLU A 467 19.89 -9.89 25.26
CA GLU A 467 19.92 -10.36 23.87
C GLU A 467 21.32 -10.28 23.26
N LEU A 468 22.15 -9.37 23.76
CA LEU A 468 23.55 -9.26 23.37
C LEU A 468 24.47 -9.53 24.56
N SER A 469 25.68 -10.06 24.26
CA SER A 469 26.83 -10.12 25.20
C SER A 469 27.96 -9.24 24.68
N SER A 470 28.69 -8.63 25.59
CA SER A 470 29.85 -7.81 25.25
C SER A 470 31.16 -8.48 25.64
N ARG A 471 32.12 -8.58 24.71
CA ARG A 471 33.48 -9.02 24.96
C ARG A 471 34.46 -8.24 24.08
N ASN A 472 35.43 -7.58 24.74
CA ASN A 472 36.50 -6.83 24.05
C ASN A 472 35.97 -5.82 23.01
N GLY A 473 34.90 -5.04 23.34
CA GLY A 473 34.30 -4.07 22.43
C GLY A 473 33.49 -4.67 21.26
N LYS A 474 33.27 -5.99 21.27
CA LYS A 474 32.42 -6.69 20.32
C LYS A 474 31.13 -7.13 21.00
N PHE A 475 30.01 -7.01 20.28
CA PHE A 475 28.66 -7.34 20.76
C PHE A 475 28.12 -8.49 19.93
N ALA A 476 27.84 -9.62 20.56
CA ALA A 476 27.37 -10.83 19.90
C ALA A 476 25.97 -11.21 20.39
N TRP A 477 25.19 -11.79 19.51
CA TRP A 477 23.86 -12.32 19.82
C TRP A 477 23.93 -13.48 20.82
N CYS A 478 23.04 -13.50 21.81
CA CYS A 478 22.96 -14.52 22.86
C CYS A 478 21.66 -15.31 22.82
N GLY A 479 20.69 -14.98 21.94
CA GLY A 479 19.40 -15.68 21.86
C GLY A 479 19.56 -17.10 21.32
N PHE A 480 18.56 -17.94 21.59
CA PHE A 480 18.53 -19.32 21.11
C PHE A 480 18.10 -19.44 19.65
N ALA A 481 17.18 -18.57 19.21
CA ALA A 481 16.69 -18.55 17.84
C ALA A 481 17.54 -17.62 16.97
N PHE A 482 17.54 -17.88 15.66
CA PHE A 482 18.22 -17.00 14.71
C PHE A 482 17.28 -15.83 14.33
N PRO A 483 17.64 -14.57 14.62
CA PRO A 483 16.71 -13.45 14.57
C PRO A 483 16.14 -13.17 13.18
N ALA A 484 16.85 -13.52 12.10
CA ALA A 484 16.35 -13.27 10.73
C ALA A 484 15.14 -14.14 10.34
N GLY A 485 14.81 -15.17 11.14
CA GLY A 485 13.60 -15.97 10.96
C GLY A 485 12.37 -15.40 11.67
N ASP A 486 12.58 -14.44 12.58
CA ASP A 486 11.53 -13.95 13.45
C ASP A 486 10.70 -12.80 12.83
N PHE A 487 11.10 -12.28 11.67
CA PHE A 487 10.39 -11.19 10.99
C PHE A 487 10.24 -11.43 9.48
N SER A 488 9.17 -10.87 8.93
CA SER A 488 8.91 -10.86 7.49
C SER A 488 9.47 -9.59 6.85
N LEU A 489 10.04 -9.69 5.64
CA LEU A 489 10.46 -8.51 4.89
C LEU A 489 9.28 -7.71 4.31
N ARG A 490 8.08 -8.30 4.24
CA ARG A 490 6.91 -7.69 3.60
C ARG A 490 5.89 -7.12 4.57
N ASN A 491 6.03 -7.40 5.87
CA ASN A 491 5.08 -6.97 6.89
C ASN A 491 5.83 -6.48 8.12
N MET A 492 5.41 -5.36 8.68
CA MET A 492 5.93 -4.86 9.95
C MET A 492 5.25 -5.49 11.16
N ASP A 493 3.97 -5.82 11.03
CA ASP A 493 3.19 -6.34 12.14
C ASP A 493 3.45 -7.84 12.33
N GLN A 494 3.99 -8.20 13.49
CA GLN A 494 4.21 -9.58 13.89
C GLN A 494 2.93 -10.25 14.41
N LYS A 495 1.91 -9.44 14.73
CA LYS A 495 0.63 -9.93 15.20
C LYS A 495 -0.25 -10.33 14.01
N ARG A 496 -0.23 -11.63 13.70
CA ARG A 496 -1.09 -12.18 12.65
C ARG A 496 -2.37 -12.74 13.24
N TYR A 497 -3.48 -12.39 12.61
CA TYR A 497 -4.81 -12.86 12.93
C TYR A 497 -5.25 -13.89 11.90
N LYS A 498 -5.75 -15.02 12.34
CA LYS A 498 -6.22 -16.11 11.50
C LYS A 498 -7.73 -16.11 11.42
N LEU A 499 -8.28 -16.24 10.21
CA LEU A 499 -9.70 -16.52 10.01
C LEU A 499 -9.89 -18.03 9.82
N MET A 500 -10.62 -18.65 10.72
CA MET A 500 -10.89 -20.09 10.73
C MET A 500 -12.36 -20.38 10.39
N ASN A 501 -12.59 -21.38 9.57
CA ASN A 501 -13.94 -21.91 9.38
C ASN A 501 -14.34 -22.74 10.60
N ARG A 502 -15.45 -22.38 11.26
CA ARG A 502 -15.90 -23.03 12.50
C ARG A 502 -16.39 -24.47 12.29
N GLU A 503 -16.88 -24.78 11.08
CA GLU A 503 -17.39 -26.12 10.76
C GLU A 503 -16.26 -27.10 10.39
N THR A 504 -15.30 -26.62 9.58
CA THR A 504 -14.23 -27.49 9.05
C THR A 504 -12.92 -27.38 9.82
N HIS A 505 -12.78 -26.41 10.72
CA HIS A 505 -11.55 -26.06 11.43
C HIS A 505 -10.36 -25.77 10.51
N GLN A 506 -10.63 -25.41 9.25
CA GLN A 506 -9.60 -25.04 8.29
C GLN A 506 -9.35 -23.52 8.31
N GLU A 507 -8.10 -23.15 8.14
CA GLU A 507 -7.71 -21.75 7.97
C GLU A 507 -8.20 -21.25 6.60
N ILE A 508 -8.94 -20.14 6.61
CA ILE A 508 -9.42 -19.47 5.39
C ILE A 508 -8.37 -18.48 4.90
N THR A 509 -7.85 -17.65 5.81
CA THR A 509 -6.84 -16.62 5.50
C THR A 509 -6.17 -16.12 6.77
N GLU A 510 -5.09 -15.37 6.58
CA GLU A 510 -4.36 -14.69 7.64
C GLU A 510 -4.11 -13.23 7.24
N MET A 511 -4.20 -12.31 8.21
CA MET A 511 -4.00 -10.88 7.98
C MET A 511 -3.39 -10.18 9.21
N ASP A 512 -2.98 -8.91 9.05
CA ASP A 512 -2.47 -8.12 10.16
C ASP A 512 -3.59 -7.66 11.12
N GLU A 513 -3.18 -7.10 12.28
CA GLU A 513 -4.09 -6.70 13.36
C GLU A 513 -5.10 -5.65 12.91
N MET A 514 -4.67 -4.60 12.21
CA MET A 514 -5.58 -3.51 11.82
C MET A 514 -6.56 -3.93 10.74
N GLN A 515 -6.10 -4.74 9.79
CA GLN A 515 -6.95 -5.33 8.78
C GLN A 515 -7.97 -6.28 9.44
N ALA A 516 -7.55 -7.09 10.41
CA ALA A 516 -8.45 -7.97 11.16
C ALA A 516 -9.53 -7.18 11.91
N PHE A 517 -9.19 -6.08 12.56
CA PHE A 517 -10.15 -5.22 13.24
C PHE A 517 -11.18 -4.61 12.29
N ARG A 518 -10.79 -4.34 11.05
CA ARG A 518 -11.67 -3.79 10.01
C ARG A 518 -12.49 -4.83 9.28
N GLU A 519 -11.93 -6.03 9.05
CA GLU A 519 -12.55 -7.05 8.18
C GLU A 519 -13.06 -8.27 8.92
N LEU A 520 -12.56 -8.55 10.14
CA LEU A 520 -12.89 -9.75 10.92
C LEU A 520 -13.57 -9.44 12.25
N HIS A 521 -14.07 -8.22 12.46
CA HIS A 521 -14.85 -7.90 13.66
C HIS A 521 -16.11 -8.77 13.77
N ASP A 522 -16.67 -8.89 14.96
CA ASP A 522 -17.91 -9.64 15.20
C ASP A 522 -19.02 -9.16 14.27
N GLY A 523 -19.68 -10.08 13.58
CA GLY A 523 -20.73 -9.79 12.60
C GLY A 523 -20.25 -9.35 11.22
N ALA A 524 -18.94 -9.22 10.97
CA ALA A 524 -18.39 -8.89 9.67
C ALA A 524 -18.75 -9.94 8.61
N ILE A 525 -18.97 -9.49 7.37
CA ILE A 525 -19.09 -10.37 6.20
C ILE A 525 -17.80 -10.29 5.41
N TYR A 526 -16.96 -11.31 5.57
CA TYR A 526 -15.69 -11.44 4.89
C TYR A 526 -15.85 -12.20 3.58
N MET A 527 -15.14 -11.76 2.54
CA MET A 527 -15.19 -12.41 1.23
C MET A 527 -13.86 -13.06 0.89
N HIS A 528 -13.87 -14.37 0.65
CA HIS A 528 -12.70 -15.12 0.25
C HIS A 528 -13.01 -16.05 -0.91
N ASP A 529 -12.24 -15.96 -2.01
CA ASP A 529 -12.37 -16.77 -3.22
C ASP A 529 -13.83 -16.88 -3.75
N GLY A 530 -14.57 -15.75 -3.76
CA GLY A 530 -15.96 -15.68 -4.23
C GLY A 530 -17.01 -16.23 -3.25
N LYS A 531 -16.60 -16.74 -2.10
CA LYS A 531 -17.47 -17.18 -1.03
C LYS A 531 -17.55 -16.12 0.06
N GLN A 532 -18.74 -16.03 0.68
CA GLN A 532 -18.96 -15.15 1.81
C GLN A 532 -18.88 -15.94 3.11
N TYR A 533 -18.31 -15.30 4.12
CA TYR A 533 -18.21 -15.85 5.47
C TYR A 533 -18.67 -14.81 6.47
N GLN A 534 -19.56 -15.19 7.37
CA GLN A 534 -19.94 -14.34 8.49
C GLN A 534 -19.03 -14.65 9.67
N VAL A 535 -18.33 -13.64 10.15
CA VAL A 535 -17.52 -13.73 11.36
C VAL A 535 -18.46 -13.77 12.57
N LEU A 536 -18.34 -14.80 13.38
CA LEU A 536 -19.14 -14.99 14.59
C LEU A 536 -18.48 -14.33 15.79
N GLU A 537 -17.14 -14.43 15.85
CA GLU A 537 -16.34 -14.02 17.00
C GLU A 537 -14.90 -13.71 16.55
N LEU A 538 -14.35 -12.61 17.04
CA LEU A 538 -12.93 -12.27 16.95
C LEU A 538 -12.32 -12.33 18.35
N ASP A 539 -11.52 -13.37 18.61
CA ASP A 539 -10.72 -13.49 19.83
C ASP A 539 -9.38 -12.77 19.62
N THR A 540 -9.23 -11.64 20.29
CA THR A 540 -8.00 -10.81 20.20
C THR A 540 -6.83 -11.41 20.98
N ASP A 541 -7.08 -12.24 22.00
CA ASP A 541 -6.04 -12.87 22.82
C ASP A 541 -5.38 -14.03 22.06
N SER A 542 -6.19 -14.93 21.48
CA SER A 542 -5.70 -16.02 20.63
C SER A 542 -5.41 -15.57 19.19
N ARG A 543 -5.78 -14.35 18.82
CA ARG A 543 -5.65 -13.78 17.45
C ARG A 543 -6.35 -14.64 16.40
N THR A 544 -7.54 -15.11 16.73
CA THR A 544 -8.29 -16.01 15.87
C THR A 544 -9.72 -15.52 15.70
N ALA A 545 -10.16 -15.40 14.46
CA ALA A 545 -11.57 -15.15 14.12
C ALA A 545 -12.22 -16.43 13.65
N TRP A 546 -13.44 -16.68 14.10
CA TRP A 546 -14.24 -17.84 13.72
C TRP A 546 -15.38 -17.41 12.81
N ALA A 547 -15.49 -18.01 11.63
CA ALA A 547 -16.53 -17.68 10.66
C ALA A 547 -17.24 -18.92 10.14
N VAL A 548 -18.46 -18.70 9.65
CA VAL A 548 -19.28 -19.73 8.96
C VAL A 548 -19.61 -19.25 7.56
N PRO A 549 -19.87 -20.16 6.59
CA PRO A 549 -20.37 -19.77 5.28
C PRO A 549 -21.64 -18.92 5.39
N PHE A 550 -21.71 -17.88 4.55
CA PHE A 550 -22.84 -16.94 4.53
C PHE A 550 -23.42 -16.82 3.12
N LEU A 551 -24.74 -16.85 3.00
CA LEU A 551 -25.47 -16.69 1.76
C LEU A 551 -26.45 -15.53 1.92
N GLY A 552 -25.95 -14.32 1.83
CA GLY A 552 -26.76 -13.13 1.96
C GLY A 552 -26.47 -12.13 0.83
N ASP A 553 -27.29 -11.09 0.75
CA ASP A 553 -27.24 -10.07 -0.30
C ASP A 553 -26.58 -8.75 0.17
N TYR A 554 -25.89 -8.78 1.30
CA TYR A 554 -25.19 -7.62 1.85
C TYR A 554 -23.76 -7.93 2.28
N TYR A 555 -22.96 -6.88 2.38
CA TYR A 555 -21.64 -6.89 2.97
C TYR A 555 -21.54 -5.85 4.08
N THR A 556 -20.50 -5.93 4.91
CA THR A 556 -20.28 -5.01 6.01
C THR A 556 -19.15 -4.03 5.68
N MET A 557 -19.28 -2.80 6.20
CA MET A 557 -18.25 -1.76 6.11
C MET A 557 -17.99 -1.22 7.52
N PRO A 558 -16.75 -1.33 8.05
CA PRO A 558 -16.44 -0.84 9.37
C PRO A 558 -16.58 0.68 9.45
N GLY A 559 -17.02 1.15 10.60
CA GLY A 559 -17.04 2.56 10.97
C GLY A 559 -16.24 2.77 12.26
N GLY A 560 -15.46 3.80 12.29
CA GLY A 560 -14.54 4.08 13.39
C GLY A 560 -14.11 5.53 13.41
N THR A 561 -13.14 5.81 14.25
CA THR A 561 -12.52 7.14 14.37
C THR A 561 -11.01 6.98 14.54
N THR A 562 -10.27 7.93 13.98
CA THR A 562 -8.84 8.04 14.15
C THR A 562 -8.54 9.26 15.01
N GLN A 563 -7.80 9.07 16.09
CA GLN A 563 -7.32 10.15 16.96
C GLN A 563 -5.82 10.29 16.77
N ILE A 564 -5.35 11.53 16.62
CA ILE A 564 -3.93 11.82 16.41
C ILE A 564 -3.48 12.82 17.46
N ARG A 565 -2.40 12.46 18.16
CA ARG A 565 -1.75 13.30 19.16
C ARG A 565 -0.33 13.61 18.71
N ILE A 566 0.01 14.88 18.63
CA ILE A 566 1.37 15.31 18.30
C ILE A 566 2.28 15.01 19.50
N ILE A 567 3.36 14.27 19.27
CA ILE A 567 4.40 14.01 20.25
C ILE A 567 5.47 15.10 20.13
N LYS A 568 5.99 15.30 18.90
CA LYS A 568 7.07 16.26 18.66
C LYS A 568 7.05 16.72 17.19
N ALA A 569 7.10 18.03 16.97
CA ALA A 569 7.37 18.59 15.66
C ALA A 569 8.90 18.59 15.42
N GLN A 570 9.33 18.02 14.30
CA GLN A 570 10.73 17.98 13.88
C GLN A 570 11.06 19.17 12.97
N GLU A 571 10.17 19.46 12.01
CA GLU A 571 10.30 20.58 11.10
C GLU A 571 9.00 21.36 10.97
N GLN A 572 9.11 22.65 10.69
CA GLN A 572 7.98 23.55 10.44
C GLN A 572 8.33 24.57 9.37
N GLN A 573 7.33 24.91 8.55
CA GLN A 573 7.44 25.96 7.54
C GLN A 573 6.09 26.65 7.29
N GLU A 574 6.12 27.85 6.74
CA GLU A 574 4.92 28.55 6.29
C GLU A 574 4.54 28.07 4.88
N PHE A 575 3.24 27.87 4.67
CA PHE A 575 2.68 27.45 3.38
C PHE A 575 1.35 28.16 3.12
N GLY A 576 1.33 29.08 2.16
CA GLY A 576 0.17 29.92 1.91
C GLY A 576 -0.24 30.72 3.15
N ARG A 577 -1.40 30.41 3.70
CA ARG A 577 -1.92 30.99 4.95
C ARG A 577 -1.76 30.06 6.16
N CYS A 578 -1.16 28.91 5.95
CA CYS A 578 -1.11 27.84 6.92
C CYS A 578 0.32 27.64 7.42
N ARG A 579 0.44 27.13 8.61
CA ARG A 579 1.67 26.51 9.10
C ARG A 579 1.58 25.02 8.82
N ILE A 580 2.61 24.48 8.19
CA ILE A 580 2.78 23.06 8.02
C ILE A 580 3.94 22.56 8.87
N SER A 581 3.79 21.36 9.40
CA SER A 581 4.81 20.73 10.22
C SER A 581 4.93 19.25 9.86
N TRP A 582 6.07 18.67 10.21
CA TRP A 582 6.32 17.24 10.15
C TRP A 582 6.97 16.77 11.45
N GLY A 583 6.66 15.56 11.90
CA GLY A 583 7.25 14.98 13.09
C GLY A 583 6.49 13.76 13.61
N ASP A 584 6.77 13.44 14.88
CA ASP A 584 6.27 12.26 15.56
C ASP A 584 4.87 12.48 16.11
N VAL A 585 4.00 11.52 15.89
CA VAL A 585 2.62 11.49 16.37
C VAL A 585 2.24 10.14 16.95
N ASN A 586 1.31 10.14 17.89
CA ASN A 586 0.63 8.93 18.32
C ASN A 586 -0.74 8.86 17.64
N VAL A 587 -1.04 7.74 17.03
CA VAL A 587 -2.29 7.47 16.32
C VAL A 587 -3.06 6.37 17.05
N ASN A 588 -4.31 6.65 17.38
CA ASN A 588 -5.26 5.67 17.89
C ASN A 588 -6.37 5.47 16.87
N ASP A 589 -6.34 4.33 16.18
CA ASP A 589 -7.36 3.90 15.24
C ASP A 589 -8.34 2.98 15.94
N MET A 590 -9.63 3.34 15.95
CA MET A 590 -10.68 2.60 16.65
C MET A 590 -11.83 2.25 15.70
N VAL A 591 -12.24 0.98 15.69
CA VAL A 591 -13.45 0.48 15.04
C VAL A 591 -14.48 0.14 16.12
N TYR A 592 -15.64 0.80 16.10
CA TYR A 592 -16.68 0.64 17.12
C TYR A 592 -18.06 0.29 16.56
N MET A 593 -18.22 0.36 15.23
CA MET A 593 -19.47 0.08 14.54
C MET A 593 -19.24 -0.43 13.12
N TYR A 594 -20.28 -0.92 12.48
CA TYR A 594 -20.25 -1.22 11.04
C TYR A 594 -21.61 -0.96 10.39
N LYS A 595 -21.56 -0.71 9.07
CA LYS A 595 -22.73 -0.53 8.20
C LYS A 595 -22.99 -1.84 7.46
N LYS A 596 -24.25 -2.17 7.22
CA LYS A 596 -24.67 -3.25 6.31
C LYS A 596 -25.09 -2.64 4.98
N LEU A 597 -24.37 -2.97 3.92
CA LEU A 597 -24.60 -2.41 2.58
C LEU A 597 -25.03 -3.51 1.61
N GLN A 598 -26.09 -3.27 0.83
CA GLN A 598 -26.54 -4.21 -0.21
C GLN A 598 -25.52 -4.32 -1.35
N PHE A 599 -25.37 -5.53 -1.91
CA PHE A 599 -24.43 -5.73 -3.02
C PHE A 599 -24.82 -5.02 -4.32
N HIS A 600 -26.13 -4.94 -4.61
CA HIS A 600 -26.57 -4.45 -5.91
C HIS A 600 -26.57 -2.93 -6.03
N ASN A 601 -26.94 -2.22 -5.00
CA ASN A 601 -27.18 -0.77 -5.02
C ASN A 601 -26.42 -0.01 -3.92
N HIS A 602 -25.61 -0.70 -3.09
CA HIS A 602 -24.91 -0.15 -1.94
C HIS A 602 -25.81 0.57 -0.92
N GLN A 603 -27.09 0.26 -0.95
CA GLN A 603 -28.07 0.86 -0.04
C GLN A 603 -27.78 0.42 1.40
N ASN A 604 -27.76 1.37 2.31
CA ASN A 604 -27.51 1.12 3.74
C ASN A 604 -28.75 0.46 4.36
N ARG A 605 -28.59 -0.76 4.89
CA ARG A 605 -29.62 -1.52 5.60
C ARG A 605 -29.63 -1.31 7.11
N GLY A 606 -28.69 -0.54 7.63
CA GLY A 606 -28.59 -0.26 9.06
C GLY A 606 -27.15 -0.25 9.56
N TYR A 607 -27.01 0.21 10.79
CA TYR A 607 -25.76 0.29 11.51
C TYR A 607 -25.84 -0.65 12.72
N GLU A 608 -24.75 -1.32 13.02
CA GLU A 608 -24.59 -2.10 14.25
C GLU A 608 -23.34 -1.65 14.98
N GLN A 609 -23.44 -1.54 16.31
CA GLN A 609 -22.31 -1.25 17.17
C GLN A 609 -21.62 -2.55 17.57
N LEU A 610 -20.30 -2.52 17.66
CA LEU A 610 -19.54 -3.63 18.21
C LEU A 610 -19.76 -3.70 19.71
N ALA A 611 -19.86 -4.91 20.26
CA ALA A 611 -19.98 -5.12 21.71
C ALA A 611 -18.73 -4.60 22.45
N ARG A 612 -17.57 -4.61 21.77
CA ARG A 612 -16.30 -4.06 22.24
C ARG A 612 -15.65 -3.30 21.09
N PRO A 613 -15.31 -2.03 21.26
CA PRO A 613 -14.48 -1.32 20.29
C PRO A 613 -13.13 -2.02 20.11
N LEU A 614 -12.68 -2.10 18.88
CA LEU A 614 -11.37 -2.64 18.53
C LEU A 614 -10.47 -1.46 18.25
N SER A 615 -9.40 -1.29 19.01
CA SER A 615 -8.49 -0.15 18.86
C SER A 615 -7.04 -0.59 18.75
N LYS A 616 -6.31 0.13 17.91
CA LYS A 616 -4.85 0.02 17.79
C LYS A 616 -4.24 1.38 18.07
N ASP A 617 -3.34 1.42 19.04
CA ASP A 617 -2.56 2.59 19.43
C ASP A 617 -1.11 2.39 18.97
N TYR A 618 -0.54 3.37 18.27
CA TYR A 618 0.83 3.28 17.79
C TYR A 618 1.44 4.66 17.52
N ASP A 619 2.74 4.75 17.73
CA ASP A 619 3.52 5.92 17.37
C ASP A 619 3.99 5.82 15.92
N THR A 620 3.88 6.93 15.18
CA THR A 620 4.26 7.03 13.77
C THR A 620 4.67 8.46 13.42
N GLU A 621 4.89 8.72 12.13
CA GLU A 621 5.16 10.05 11.60
C GLU A 621 3.93 10.63 10.91
N ALA A 622 3.79 11.94 10.97
CA ALA A 622 2.78 12.69 10.23
C ALA A 622 3.33 14.01 9.69
N ALA A 623 2.80 14.45 8.56
CA ALA A 623 2.77 15.84 8.14
C ALA A 623 1.42 16.43 8.50
N TRP A 624 1.36 17.67 9.02
CA TRP A 624 0.08 18.30 9.32
C TRP A 624 0.03 19.77 8.93
N ILE A 625 -1.17 20.18 8.54
CA ILE A 625 -1.48 21.54 8.07
C ILE A 625 -2.47 22.15 9.05
N GLY A 626 -2.15 23.32 9.62
CA GLY A 626 -3.11 24.09 10.41
C GLY A 626 -4.20 24.70 9.51
N ILE A 627 -5.45 24.39 9.78
CA ILE A 627 -6.58 24.89 8.99
C ILE A 627 -6.93 26.32 9.42
N PRO A 628 -7.03 27.29 8.49
CA PRO A 628 -7.38 28.66 8.85
C PRO A 628 -8.72 28.77 9.58
N GLU A 629 -8.78 29.61 10.62
CA GLU A 629 -9.96 29.76 11.49
C GLU A 629 -11.26 30.07 10.71
N ASN A 630 -11.17 30.87 9.65
CA ASN A 630 -12.33 31.18 8.81
C ASN A 630 -12.89 29.94 8.11
N VAL A 631 -12.05 29.00 7.69
CA VAL A 631 -12.48 27.73 7.10
C VAL A 631 -13.15 26.85 8.15
N VAL A 632 -12.50 26.70 9.33
CA VAL A 632 -13.05 25.93 10.46
C VAL A 632 -14.42 26.46 10.85
N ARG A 633 -14.53 27.77 11.05
CA ARG A 633 -15.79 28.43 11.41
C ARG A 633 -16.87 28.22 10.35
N THR A 634 -16.53 28.39 9.08
CA THR A 634 -17.48 28.23 7.98
C THR A 634 -17.99 26.78 7.90
N TYR A 635 -17.09 25.79 7.94
CA TYR A 635 -17.48 24.37 7.87
C TYR A 635 -18.36 23.97 9.06
N ARG A 636 -18.04 24.42 10.28
CA ARG A 636 -18.81 24.11 11.49
C ARG A 636 -20.18 24.81 11.56
N SER A 637 -20.33 25.96 10.91
CA SER A 637 -21.58 26.73 10.92
C SER A 637 -22.49 26.45 9.74
N LEU A 638 -22.00 25.79 8.70
CA LEU A 638 -22.77 25.52 7.47
C LEU A 638 -23.98 24.64 7.75
N LEU A 639 -25.15 25.11 7.32
CA LEU A 639 -26.41 24.38 7.39
C LEU A 639 -26.84 23.97 6.00
N GLN A 640 -27.10 22.68 5.81
CA GLN A 640 -27.57 22.12 4.55
C GLN A 640 -28.98 21.55 4.72
N GLU A 641 -29.86 21.82 3.75
CA GLU A 641 -31.18 21.22 3.73
C GLU A 641 -31.08 19.84 3.07
N SER A 642 -31.48 18.79 3.80
CA SER A 642 -31.51 17.44 3.28
C SER A 642 -32.71 17.25 2.32
N ALA A 643 -32.71 16.16 1.52
CA ALA A 643 -33.77 15.83 0.60
C ALA A 643 -35.17 15.74 1.29
N ASP A 644 -35.20 15.49 2.59
CA ASP A 644 -36.42 15.40 3.42
C ASP A 644 -36.85 16.77 4.01
N GLY A 645 -36.20 17.86 3.60
CA GLY A 645 -36.44 19.19 4.12
C GLY A 645 -35.92 19.45 5.54
N LYS A 646 -35.11 18.54 6.11
CA LYS A 646 -34.48 18.72 7.40
C LYS A 646 -33.16 19.46 7.24
N ILE A 647 -32.91 20.42 8.14
CA ILE A 647 -31.63 21.11 8.19
C ILE A 647 -30.64 20.23 8.93
N VAL A 648 -29.57 19.82 8.26
CA VAL A 648 -28.49 18.99 8.80
C VAL A 648 -27.16 19.71 8.69
N ARG A 649 -26.25 19.41 9.61
CA ARG A 649 -24.85 19.83 9.51
C ARG A 649 -24.07 18.68 8.86
N ASN A 650 -23.43 18.97 7.72
CA ASN A 650 -22.56 18.01 7.06
C ASN A 650 -21.10 18.31 7.40
N ASN A 651 -20.31 17.26 7.49
CA ASN A 651 -18.89 17.34 7.79
C ASN A 651 -18.07 17.55 6.50
N HIS A 652 -17.92 18.77 6.03
CA HIS A 652 -17.13 19.08 4.84
C HIS A 652 -15.62 18.86 5.03
N PHE A 653 -15.16 18.67 6.27
CA PHE A 653 -13.78 18.22 6.54
C PHE A 653 -13.50 16.84 5.93
N GLU A 654 -14.47 15.92 5.96
CA GLU A 654 -14.34 14.61 5.32
C GLU A 654 -14.10 14.72 3.80
N GLY A 655 -14.71 15.70 3.16
CA GLY A 655 -14.47 15.97 1.74
C GLY A 655 -13.04 16.48 1.46
N MET A 656 -12.51 17.30 2.36
CA MET A 656 -11.12 17.77 2.29
C MET A 656 -10.14 16.61 2.53
N GLU A 657 -10.37 15.78 3.55
CA GLU A 657 -9.58 14.58 3.83
C GLU A 657 -9.52 13.66 2.59
N HIS A 658 -10.67 13.40 1.98
CA HIS A 658 -10.77 12.53 0.80
C HIS A 658 -9.97 13.09 -0.39
N ALA A 659 -10.11 14.38 -0.68
CA ALA A 659 -9.38 15.03 -1.77
C ALA A 659 -7.87 15.03 -1.54
N VAL A 660 -7.43 15.37 -0.33
CA VAL A 660 -6.00 15.40 0.03
C VAL A 660 -5.40 13.99 0.06
N LYS A 661 -6.13 12.98 0.56
CA LYS A 661 -5.68 11.59 0.53
C LYS A 661 -5.46 11.11 -0.91
N THR A 662 -6.38 11.42 -1.79
CA THR A 662 -6.26 11.06 -3.21
C THR A 662 -5.08 11.77 -3.85
N ALA A 663 -4.92 13.08 -3.60
CA ALA A 663 -3.84 13.89 -4.15
C ALA A 663 -2.45 13.46 -3.64
N ALA A 664 -2.32 13.08 -2.37
CA ALA A 664 -1.07 12.55 -1.81
C ALA A 664 -0.63 11.28 -2.55
N ARG A 665 -1.57 10.39 -2.87
CA ARG A 665 -1.30 9.17 -3.66
C ARG A 665 -0.90 9.46 -5.12
N MET A 666 -1.26 10.60 -5.67
CA MET A 666 -0.85 11.00 -7.03
C MET A 666 0.63 11.36 -7.11
N VAL A 667 1.26 11.76 -6.03
CA VAL A 667 2.66 12.19 -5.99
C VAL A 667 3.60 11.20 -5.32
N THR A 668 3.08 10.37 -4.41
CA THR A 668 3.81 9.31 -3.74
C THR A 668 3.40 7.95 -4.28
N MET A 669 4.35 7.02 -4.37
CA MET A 669 4.11 5.67 -4.87
C MET A 669 3.53 4.79 -3.76
N THR A 670 2.34 5.17 -3.24
CA THR A 670 1.67 4.53 -2.11
C THR A 670 0.42 3.76 -2.52
N GLU A 671 0.13 2.69 -1.78
CA GLU A 671 -1.15 2.00 -1.83
C GLU A 671 -2.18 2.69 -0.92
N GLN A 672 -3.43 2.25 -0.98
CA GLN A 672 -4.51 2.88 -0.20
C GLN A 672 -4.31 2.70 1.31
N GLU A 673 -3.62 1.62 1.70
CA GLU A 673 -3.39 1.26 3.09
C GLU A 673 -2.07 1.80 3.66
N ASP A 674 -1.22 2.42 2.85
CA ASP A 674 0.08 2.92 3.31
C ASP A 674 -0.03 4.23 4.10
N ILE A 675 -0.93 5.13 3.66
CA ILE A 675 -1.11 6.44 4.28
C ILE A 675 -2.55 6.66 4.76
N GLY A 676 -2.69 7.35 5.87
CA GLY A 676 -3.95 7.88 6.40
C GLY A 676 -4.01 9.39 6.24
N VAL A 677 -5.23 9.91 6.09
CA VAL A 677 -5.50 11.34 6.20
C VAL A 677 -6.65 11.52 7.18
N SER A 678 -6.51 12.39 8.15
CA SER A 678 -7.52 12.64 9.15
C SER A 678 -7.46 14.09 9.66
N MET A 679 -8.65 14.62 9.95
CA MET A 679 -8.79 15.92 10.62
C MET A 679 -8.86 15.70 12.13
N SER A 680 -7.99 16.36 12.88
CA SER A 680 -8.02 16.30 14.34
C SER A 680 -7.97 17.68 14.96
N SER A 681 -8.79 17.88 15.97
CA SER A 681 -8.78 19.12 16.78
C SER A 681 -7.86 19.04 17.99
N ASN A 682 -7.20 17.89 18.23
CA ASN A 682 -6.41 17.66 19.45
C ASN A 682 -4.92 17.71 19.17
N ALA A 683 -4.35 18.88 19.33
CA ALA A 683 -2.91 19.05 19.52
C ALA A 683 -2.55 18.93 21.02
N ILE A 684 -2.80 17.76 21.63
CA ILE A 684 -2.34 17.51 23.01
C ILE A 684 -0.81 17.38 22.95
N GLY A 685 -0.10 18.39 23.45
CA GLY A 685 1.36 18.45 23.44
C GLY A 685 1.94 19.74 22.86
N MET A 686 1.13 20.56 22.18
CA MET A 686 1.51 21.91 21.75
C MET A 686 1.25 22.96 22.81
N ASP A 687 1.89 24.13 22.65
CA ASP A 687 1.70 25.31 23.51
C ASP A 687 0.23 25.61 23.74
N GLU A 688 -0.10 26.22 24.87
CA GLU A 688 -1.48 26.55 25.28
C GLU A 688 -2.27 27.33 24.22
N ASP A 689 -1.59 28.10 23.38
CA ASP A 689 -2.18 28.89 22.30
C ASP A 689 -2.69 28.07 21.10
N ALA A 690 -2.20 26.87 20.91
CA ALA A 690 -2.61 25.95 19.79
C ALA A 690 -3.84 25.09 20.15
N ARG A 691 -4.33 25.15 21.38
CA ARG A 691 -5.53 24.40 21.80
C ARG A 691 -6.78 24.94 21.09
N GLY A 692 -7.32 24.15 20.24
CA GLY A 692 -8.53 24.46 19.47
C GLY A 692 -8.30 24.73 17.99
N GLU A 693 -7.07 24.71 17.52
CA GLU A 693 -6.77 24.65 16.10
C GLU A 693 -7.19 23.29 15.53
N VAL A 694 -7.63 23.29 14.29
CA VAL A 694 -7.94 22.08 13.54
C VAL A 694 -6.79 21.81 12.59
N PHE A 695 -6.28 20.58 12.62
CA PHE A 695 -5.20 20.14 11.76
C PHE A 695 -5.68 19.09 10.79
N LEU A 696 -5.18 19.13 9.57
CA LEU A 696 -5.25 18.08 8.61
C LEU A 696 -3.94 17.30 8.66
N PHE A 697 -4.00 16.05 9.07
CA PHE A 697 -2.85 15.15 9.15
C PHE A 697 -2.79 14.24 7.92
N ILE A 698 -1.58 14.06 7.38
CA ILE A 698 -1.20 12.98 6.46
C ILE A 698 -0.19 12.14 7.21
N TYR A 699 -0.53 10.90 7.55
CA TYR A 699 0.28 10.07 8.45
C TYR A 699 0.53 8.69 7.89
N ASP A 700 1.65 8.10 8.29
CA ASP A 700 2.00 6.73 7.95
C ASP A 700 1.19 5.75 8.80
N LYS A 701 0.58 4.75 8.18
CA LYS A 701 -0.18 3.71 8.90
C LYS A 701 0.70 2.59 9.47
N PHE A 702 1.98 2.84 9.57
CA PHE A 702 2.97 1.88 10.08
C PHE A 702 3.66 2.43 11.33
N VAL A 703 3.93 1.53 12.26
CA VAL A 703 4.62 1.89 13.50
C VAL A 703 6.01 2.45 13.19
N GLY A 704 6.34 3.61 13.75
CA GLY A 704 7.61 4.31 13.52
C GLY A 704 7.75 5.04 12.19
N GLY A 705 6.69 5.07 11.35
CA GLY A 705 6.72 5.70 10.03
C GLY A 705 7.48 4.91 8.96
N LEU A 706 7.31 5.29 7.71
CA LEU A 706 8.04 4.76 6.54
C LEU A 706 8.55 5.87 5.62
N GLY A 707 8.50 7.14 6.12
CA GLY A 707 8.94 8.31 5.38
C GLY A 707 7.91 8.87 4.39
N TYR A 708 6.72 8.31 4.29
CA TYR A 708 5.66 8.87 3.45
C TYR A 708 5.16 10.21 3.97
N ALA A 709 5.05 10.35 5.30
CA ALA A 709 4.68 11.59 5.94
C ALA A 709 5.73 12.69 5.69
N GLN A 710 7.02 12.39 5.84
CA GLN A 710 8.10 13.30 5.52
C GLN A 710 8.04 13.72 4.04
N LYS A 711 7.87 12.76 3.13
CA LYS A 711 7.75 13.05 1.70
C LYS A 711 6.52 13.87 1.36
N SER A 712 5.40 13.64 2.06
CA SER A 712 4.20 14.45 1.92
C SER A 712 4.41 15.89 2.38
N TYR A 713 5.19 16.11 3.46
CA TYR A 713 5.59 17.43 3.91
C TYR A 713 6.42 18.16 2.85
N GLU A 714 7.43 17.50 2.25
CA GLU A 714 8.24 18.06 1.17
C GLU A 714 7.43 18.43 -0.09
N LEU A 715 6.39 17.65 -0.40
CA LEU A 715 5.55 17.77 -1.59
C LEU A 715 4.19 18.42 -1.33
N ILE A 716 3.99 19.05 -0.17
CA ILE A 716 2.67 19.52 0.27
C ILE A 716 2.03 20.50 -0.73
N GLY A 717 2.84 21.38 -1.36
CA GLY A 717 2.36 22.29 -2.38
C GLY A 717 1.70 21.56 -3.54
N LYS A 718 2.37 20.53 -4.05
CA LYS A 718 1.87 19.70 -5.15
C LYS A 718 0.62 18.89 -4.74
N ILE A 719 0.58 18.41 -3.50
CA ILE A 719 -0.58 17.69 -2.95
C ILE A 719 -1.80 18.60 -2.90
N VAL A 720 -1.66 19.81 -2.39
CA VAL A 720 -2.78 20.77 -2.29
C VAL A 720 -3.24 21.22 -3.69
N GLU A 721 -2.31 21.49 -4.61
CA GLU A 721 -2.65 21.79 -6.01
C GLU A 721 -3.45 20.68 -6.67
N ASN A 722 -2.95 19.43 -6.57
CA ASN A 722 -3.65 18.27 -7.12
C ASN A 722 -5.04 18.05 -6.47
N ALA A 723 -5.19 18.32 -5.16
CA ALA A 723 -6.48 18.24 -4.47
C ALA A 723 -7.48 19.29 -5.02
N ILE A 724 -7.01 20.51 -5.26
CA ILE A 724 -7.81 21.58 -5.87
C ILE A 724 -8.23 21.20 -7.31
N GLU A 725 -7.29 20.67 -8.09
CA GLU A 725 -7.57 20.20 -9.45
C GLU A 725 -8.54 19.03 -9.49
N LEU A 726 -8.37 18.05 -8.60
CA LEU A 726 -9.25 16.88 -8.47
C LEU A 726 -10.69 17.31 -8.20
N VAL A 727 -10.90 18.19 -7.23
CA VAL A 727 -12.23 18.65 -6.88
C VAL A 727 -12.76 19.61 -7.95
N GLY A 728 -11.96 20.59 -8.37
CA GLY A 728 -12.36 21.62 -9.35
C GLY A 728 -12.67 21.04 -10.73
N GLY A 729 -11.87 20.11 -11.22
CA GLY A 729 -11.98 19.49 -12.54
C GLY A 729 -13.06 18.41 -12.65
N CYS A 730 -13.56 17.85 -11.55
CA CYS A 730 -14.59 16.82 -11.62
C CYS A 730 -15.86 17.30 -12.33
N SER A 731 -16.40 16.51 -13.25
CA SER A 731 -17.59 16.84 -14.05
C SER A 731 -18.91 16.83 -13.27
N CYS A 732 -18.92 16.37 -12.01
CA CYS A 732 -20.12 16.40 -11.18
C CYS A 732 -20.51 17.85 -10.83
N LYS A 733 -21.80 18.09 -10.67
CA LYS A 733 -22.33 19.43 -10.36
C LYS A 733 -22.14 19.79 -8.88
N ASP A 734 -22.62 18.95 -7.99
CA ASP A 734 -22.77 19.28 -6.57
C ASP A 734 -21.76 18.56 -5.67
N GLY A 735 -21.15 17.49 -6.16
CA GLY A 735 -20.20 16.62 -5.47
C GLY A 735 -20.48 15.17 -5.78
N CYS A 736 -19.47 14.32 -5.59
CA CYS A 736 -19.62 12.88 -5.80
C CYS A 736 -18.59 12.10 -4.97
N ALA A 737 -18.81 10.80 -4.82
CA ALA A 737 -17.90 9.91 -4.11
C ALA A 737 -16.47 9.92 -4.66
N ALA A 738 -16.29 10.28 -5.94
CA ALA A 738 -14.96 10.36 -6.53
C ALA A 738 -14.16 11.58 -6.09
N CYS A 739 -14.75 12.78 -6.10
CA CYS A 739 -13.99 14.02 -5.83
C CYS A 739 -13.98 14.44 -4.35
N ILE A 740 -15.04 14.19 -3.60
CA ILE A 740 -15.20 14.61 -2.19
C ILE A 740 -15.70 13.50 -1.26
N GLY A 741 -15.79 12.26 -1.75
CA GLY A 741 -16.09 11.08 -0.92
C GLY A 741 -17.58 10.84 -0.64
N ASP A 742 -18.43 11.84 -0.66
CA ASP A 742 -19.87 11.70 -0.39
C ASP A 742 -20.71 12.66 -1.26
N TYR A 743 -21.86 12.20 -1.73
CA TYR A 743 -22.85 13.00 -2.48
C TYR A 743 -23.61 14.02 -1.61
N LYS A 744 -23.55 13.88 -0.29
CA LYS A 744 -24.21 14.78 0.67
C LYS A 744 -23.40 16.04 0.97
N LEU A 745 -22.13 16.05 0.57
CA LEU A 745 -21.25 17.20 0.73
C LEU A 745 -21.36 18.12 -0.49
N ASP A 746 -21.15 19.42 -0.27
CA ASP A 746 -21.12 20.39 -1.35
C ASP A 746 -19.69 20.59 -1.89
N LYS A 747 -19.51 20.30 -3.18
CA LYS A 747 -18.24 20.41 -3.88
C LYS A 747 -17.65 21.82 -3.83
N SER A 748 -18.50 22.84 -3.98
CA SER A 748 -18.06 24.25 -4.02
C SER A 748 -17.50 24.71 -2.67
N VAL A 749 -18.06 24.17 -1.59
CA VAL A 749 -17.59 24.43 -0.21
C VAL A 749 -16.26 23.75 0.05
N VAL A 750 -16.11 22.47 -0.33
CA VAL A 750 -14.83 21.76 -0.18
C VAL A 750 -13.74 22.43 -1.01
N LEU A 751 -14.03 22.78 -2.27
CA LEU A 751 -13.09 23.49 -3.14
C LEU A 751 -12.68 24.86 -2.58
N TRP A 752 -13.65 25.61 -2.03
CA TRP A 752 -13.37 26.88 -1.34
C TRP A 752 -12.42 26.67 -0.16
N GLY A 753 -12.65 25.65 0.67
CA GLY A 753 -11.79 25.33 1.82
C GLY A 753 -10.36 24.99 1.40
N LEU A 754 -10.19 24.13 0.37
CA LEU A 754 -8.87 23.79 -0.17
C LEU A 754 -8.14 25.04 -0.69
N LYS A 755 -8.81 25.90 -1.49
CA LYS A 755 -8.23 27.14 -2.00
C LYS A 755 -7.89 28.13 -0.88
N SER A 756 -8.67 28.14 0.20
CA SER A 756 -8.45 29.00 1.37
C SER A 756 -7.22 28.64 2.20
N LEU A 757 -6.60 27.46 1.98
CA LEU A 757 -5.28 27.12 2.52
C LEU A 757 -4.18 27.99 1.91
N LEU A 758 -4.34 28.40 0.65
CA LEU A 758 -3.35 29.17 -0.10
C LEU A 758 -3.58 30.69 0.01
N THR A 759 -4.83 31.12 -0.13
CA THR A 759 -5.20 32.54 -0.20
C THR A 759 -6.46 32.81 0.63
N GLU A 760 -6.63 34.04 1.09
CA GLU A 760 -7.85 34.43 1.79
C GLU A 760 -9.01 34.59 0.83
N LEU A 761 -10.08 33.83 1.05
CA LEU A 761 -11.28 33.86 0.24
C LEU A 761 -12.50 34.13 1.12
N GLU A 762 -13.43 34.92 0.61
CA GLU A 762 -14.73 35.10 1.26
C GLU A 762 -15.51 33.78 1.31
N ALA A 763 -16.19 33.53 2.42
CA ALA A 763 -17.04 32.35 2.56
C ALA A 763 -18.12 32.30 1.48
N PRO A 764 -18.53 31.11 0.99
CA PRO A 764 -19.57 30.97 -0.01
C PRO A 764 -20.89 31.65 0.42
N ARG A 765 -21.42 32.53 -0.40
CA ARG A 765 -22.60 33.38 -0.05
C ARG A 765 -23.94 32.68 -0.19
N ASN A 766 -24.02 31.59 -0.93
CA ASN A 766 -25.28 30.91 -1.30
C ASN A 766 -25.77 29.88 -0.26
N PHE A 767 -25.20 29.88 0.93
CA PHE A 767 -25.49 28.92 1.99
C PHE A 767 -26.02 29.61 3.24
N LYS A 768 -26.80 28.86 4.02
CA LYS A 768 -27.23 29.31 5.35
C LYS A 768 -26.21 28.88 6.38
N TYR A 769 -25.88 29.79 7.25
CA TYR A 769 -24.93 29.53 8.35
C TYR A 769 -25.65 29.68 9.69
N ALA A 770 -25.45 28.77 10.60
CA ALA A 770 -25.80 28.95 11.99
C ALA A 770 -24.85 29.97 12.63
N ASP A 771 -25.32 30.70 13.65
CA ASP A 771 -24.43 31.48 14.50
C ASP A 771 -23.43 30.54 15.12
N TYR A 772 -22.20 30.58 14.60
CA TYR A 772 -21.09 29.88 15.22
C TYR A 772 -20.68 30.71 16.43
N PRO A 773 -20.78 30.18 17.66
CA PRO A 773 -20.30 30.90 18.82
C PRO A 773 -18.85 31.27 18.56
N ARG A 774 -18.52 32.57 18.45
CA ARG A 774 -17.13 32.99 18.51
C ARG A 774 -16.58 32.36 19.77
N ARG A 775 -15.54 31.57 19.65
CA ARG A 775 -14.74 31.21 20.82
C ARG A 775 -14.18 32.52 21.38
N THR A 776 -14.97 33.24 22.10
CA THR A 776 -14.42 33.88 23.26
C THR A 776 -13.86 32.71 24.04
N VAL A 777 -12.61 32.78 24.40
CA VAL A 777 -11.96 31.82 25.29
C VAL A 777 -12.70 31.90 26.64
N VAL A 778 -13.94 31.42 26.65
CA VAL A 778 -14.71 31.19 27.86
C VAL A 778 -14.33 29.79 28.28
N ARG A 779 -13.09 29.68 28.73
CA ARG A 779 -12.68 28.62 29.63
C ARG A 779 -13.79 28.50 30.64
N LYS A 780 -14.40 27.29 30.77
CA LYS A 780 -15.28 26.96 31.89
C LYS A 780 -16.75 27.32 31.70
N GLU A 781 -17.32 26.80 30.59
CA GLU A 781 -18.75 26.96 30.31
C GLU A 781 -19.67 26.12 31.24
N PHE A 782 -19.07 25.11 31.88
CA PHE A 782 -19.76 24.22 32.81
C PHE A 782 -19.18 24.34 34.23
N GLN A 783 -20.07 24.33 35.22
CA GLN A 783 -19.68 24.19 36.62
C GLN A 783 -19.46 22.72 36.93
N PHE A 784 -18.26 22.35 37.39
CA PHE A 784 -17.93 20.95 37.69
C PHE A 784 -18.92 20.31 38.67
N ALA A 785 -19.32 21.01 39.73
CA ALA A 785 -20.29 20.55 40.71
C ALA A 785 -21.69 20.26 40.11
N GLY A 786 -22.02 20.90 38.99
CA GLY A 786 -23.30 20.71 38.28
C GLY A 786 -23.23 19.73 37.11
N LEU A 787 -22.05 19.20 36.80
CA LEU A 787 -21.78 18.45 35.57
C LEU A 787 -22.63 17.18 35.45
N ALA A 788 -22.84 16.49 36.56
CA ALA A 788 -23.67 15.27 36.58
C ALA A 788 -25.10 15.52 36.07
N LYS A 789 -25.70 16.68 36.39
CA LYS A 789 -27.06 17.05 35.95
C LYS A 789 -27.11 17.50 34.48
N ARG A 790 -25.99 17.94 33.92
CA ARG A 790 -25.86 18.45 32.57
C ARG A 790 -24.93 17.59 31.72
N TRP A 791 -24.76 16.32 32.08
CA TRP A 791 -23.80 15.40 31.44
C TRP A 791 -24.07 15.23 29.95
N GLU A 792 -25.30 15.02 29.57
CA GLU A 792 -25.72 14.87 28.17
C GLU A 792 -25.50 16.16 27.36
N GLU A 793 -25.76 17.29 27.97
CA GLU A 793 -25.51 18.60 27.37
C GLU A 793 -24.01 18.84 27.20
N PHE A 794 -23.22 18.50 28.20
CA PHE A 794 -21.75 18.56 28.14
C PHE A 794 -21.19 17.68 27.02
N CYS A 795 -21.61 16.44 26.94
CA CYS A 795 -21.21 15.52 25.88
C CYS A 795 -21.61 16.02 24.47
N THR A 796 -22.80 16.61 24.34
CA THR A 796 -23.29 17.22 23.12
C THR A 796 -22.46 18.45 22.74
N TYR A 797 -22.10 19.25 23.73
CA TYR A 797 -21.20 20.40 23.56
C TYR A 797 -19.82 19.97 23.09
N LEU A 798 -19.21 18.95 23.69
CA LEU A 798 -17.91 18.39 23.27
C LEU A 798 -17.97 17.86 21.83
N ARG A 799 -19.03 17.16 21.45
CA ARG A 799 -19.23 16.72 20.06
C ARG A 799 -19.30 17.89 19.07
N ASN A 800 -20.02 18.95 19.45
CA ASN A 800 -20.21 20.13 18.60
C ASN A 800 -18.93 20.99 18.52
N THR A 801 -18.07 20.92 19.53
CA THR A 801 -16.77 21.62 19.54
C THR A 801 -15.66 20.77 18.86
N GLY A 802 -15.97 19.54 18.47
CA GLY A 802 -15.03 18.65 17.78
C GLY A 802 -14.06 17.96 18.74
N GLU A 803 -14.39 17.85 20.03
CA GLU A 803 -13.60 17.06 20.96
C GLU A 803 -13.83 15.56 20.68
N ASN A 804 -12.76 14.87 20.40
CA ASN A 804 -12.79 13.47 19.97
C ASN A 804 -13.40 12.51 20.99
N LEU A 805 -13.23 12.78 22.29
CA LEU A 805 -13.86 12.02 23.36
C LEU A 805 -15.38 12.30 23.50
N GLY A 806 -15.90 13.38 22.89
CA GLY A 806 -17.29 13.77 23.05
C GLY A 806 -18.28 12.70 22.53
N GLY A 807 -17.94 12.01 21.44
CA GLY A 807 -18.70 10.88 20.91
C GLY A 807 -18.70 9.68 21.86
N PHE A 808 -17.58 9.35 22.43
CA PHE A 808 -17.42 8.26 23.40
C PHE A 808 -18.09 8.59 24.74
N LEU A 809 -17.87 9.79 25.29
CA LEU A 809 -18.47 10.22 26.56
C LEU A 809 -20.00 10.25 26.50
N SER A 810 -20.59 10.39 25.30
CA SER A 810 -22.04 10.31 25.10
C SER A 810 -22.62 8.88 25.26
N THR A 811 -21.77 7.85 25.26
CA THR A 811 -22.21 6.47 25.56
C THR A 811 -22.30 6.21 27.07
N ILE A 812 -21.77 7.11 27.90
CA ILE A 812 -21.82 7.00 29.35
C ILE A 812 -23.23 7.41 29.83
N SER A 813 -23.94 6.45 30.37
CA SER A 813 -25.35 6.62 30.77
C SER A 813 -25.53 7.49 31.99
N LYS A 814 -24.54 7.50 32.88
CA LYS A 814 -24.64 8.18 34.19
C LYS A 814 -23.29 8.74 34.64
N ALA A 815 -23.32 9.96 35.11
CA ALA A 815 -22.20 10.60 35.79
C ALA A 815 -22.63 11.13 37.15
N GLU A 816 -21.75 11.05 38.16
CA GLU A 816 -21.98 11.62 39.50
C GLU A 816 -20.77 12.45 39.90
N VAL A 817 -21.04 13.58 40.57
CA VAL A 817 -20.00 14.47 41.09
C VAL A 817 -20.17 14.62 42.59
N ASP A 818 -19.11 14.26 43.33
CA ASP A 818 -19.02 14.47 44.77
C ASP A 818 -17.72 15.21 45.11
N GLY A 819 -17.83 16.52 45.43
CA GLY A 819 -16.69 17.40 45.66
C GLY A 819 -15.76 17.45 44.44
N ALA A 820 -14.55 16.91 44.56
CA ALA A 820 -13.55 16.83 43.48
C ALA A 820 -13.53 15.48 42.76
N VAL A 821 -14.46 14.60 43.06
CA VAL A 821 -14.55 13.24 42.46
C VAL A 821 -15.63 13.23 41.37
N LEU A 822 -15.27 12.86 40.15
CA LEU A 822 -16.21 12.52 39.08
C LEU A 822 -16.28 11.01 38.94
N THR A 823 -17.45 10.43 39.18
CA THR A 823 -17.71 9.03 38.97
C THR A 823 -18.48 8.86 37.66
N LEU A 824 -17.94 8.09 36.75
CA LEU A 824 -18.55 7.75 35.47
C LEU A 824 -19.00 6.30 35.51
N TYR A 825 -20.26 6.04 35.16
CA TYR A 825 -20.79 4.69 35.09
C TYR A 825 -20.78 4.23 33.65
N VAL A 826 -20.04 3.16 33.40
CA VAL A 826 -19.84 2.56 32.07
C VAL A 826 -20.51 1.20 31.97
N GLU A 827 -20.86 0.79 30.79
CA GLU A 827 -21.63 -0.42 30.52
C GLU A 827 -20.89 -1.73 30.89
N ASN A 828 -19.55 -1.73 30.79
CA ASN A 828 -18.75 -2.94 31.02
C ASN A 828 -17.30 -2.64 31.45
N GLU A 829 -16.57 -3.67 31.87
CA GLU A 829 -15.17 -3.61 32.28
C GLU A 829 -14.21 -3.10 31.17
N PHE A 830 -14.56 -3.30 29.91
CA PHE A 830 -13.74 -2.79 28.81
C PHE A 830 -13.70 -1.26 28.79
N TYR A 831 -14.86 -0.59 28.84
CA TYR A 831 -14.95 0.88 28.89
C TYR A 831 -14.29 1.45 30.13
N ARG A 832 -14.38 0.73 31.25
CA ARG A 832 -13.69 1.08 32.48
C ARG A 832 -12.17 1.07 32.29
N ASN A 833 -11.61 -0.03 31.76
CA ASN A 833 -10.20 -0.18 31.56
C ASN A 833 -9.67 0.80 30.51
N TRP A 834 -10.41 1.02 29.43
CA TRP A 834 -10.07 1.99 28.38
C TRP A 834 -10.00 3.43 28.93
N LEU A 835 -10.96 3.87 29.75
CA LEU A 835 -10.93 5.19 30.39
C LEU A 835 -9.85 5.31 31.46
N LEU A 836 -9.44 4.20 32.08
CA LEU A 836 -8.37 4.17 33.08
C LEU A 836 -6.96 4.12 32.46
N GLU A 837 -6.83 3.80 31.19
CA GLU A 837 -5.55 3.94 30.48
C GLU A 837 -4.99 5.37 30.63
N GLU A 838 -3.71 5.46 30.88
CA GLU A 838 -3.07 6.74 31.28
C GLU A 838 -3.29 7.84 30.25
N SER A 839 -3.25 7.53 28.95
CA SER A 839 -3.50 8.45 27.84
C SER A 839 -4.93 8.99 27.83
N ASN A 840 -5.93 8.10 27.90
CA ASN A 840 -7.34 8.45 27.84
C ASN A 840 -7.81 9.16 29.12
N ARG A 841 -7.31 8.71 30.27
CA ARG A 841 -7.52 9.35 31.56
C ARG A 841 -6.99 10.78 31.58
N LYS A 842 -5.78 11.00 31.07
CA LYS A 842 -5.15 12.31 30.98
C LYS A 842 -5.90 13.23 30.02
N ALA A 843 -6.32 12.71 28.87
CA ALA A 843 -7.14 13.45 27.90
C ALA A 843 -8.49 13.87 28.50
N LEU A 844 -9.17 12.97 29.21
CA LEU A 844 -10.43 13.32 29.91
C LEU A 844 -10.22 14.34 30.99
N LEU A 845 -9.17 14.23 31.80
CA LEU A 845 -8.85 15.23 32.83
C LEU A 845 -8.57 16.61 32.22
N ASN A 846 -7.86 16.66 31.09
CA ASN A 846 -7.59 17.91 30.38
C ASN A 846 -8.86 18.54 29.80
N ILE A 847 -9.79 17.75 29.28
CA ILE A 847 -11.10 18.23 28.82
C ILE A 847 -11.91 18.80 29.98
N LEU A 848 -11.92 18.10 31.10
CA LEU A 848 -12.64 18.57 32.30
C LEU A 848 -12.03 19.87 32.84
N ASP A 849 -10.71 19.97 32.94
CA ASP A 849 -10.03 21.20 33.39
C ASP A 849 -10.26 22.36 32.41
N PHE A 850 -10.32 22.10 31.13
CA PHE A 850 -10.50 23.13 30.11
C PHE A 850 -11.93 23.66 30.04
N TYR A 851 -12.94 22.79 30.06
CA TYR A 851 -14.35 23.15 29.83
C TYR A 851 -15.16 23.34 31.12
N THR A 852 -14.61 23.01 32.29
CA THR A 852 -15.34 23.13 33.55
C THR A 852 -14.57 23.98 34.57
N GLU A 853 -15.34 24.68 35.47
CA GLU A 853 -14.74 25.24 36.68
C GLU A 853 -14.41 24.10 37.65
N ALA A 854 -13.32 23.41 37.40
CA ALA A 854 -12.93 22.23 38.15
C ALA A 854 -12.10 22.60 39.40
N PRO A 855 -12.16 21.79 40.47
CA PRO A 855 -11.23 21.92 41.60
C PRO A 855 -9.79 21.59 41.16
N ALA A 856 -8.80 22.09 41.87
CA ALA A 856 -7.38 21.99 41.51
C ALA A 856 -6.85 20.56 41.29
N ALA A 857 -7.56 19.53 41.75
CA ALA A 857 -7.25 18.13 41.49
C ALA A 857 -8.54 17.30 41.35
N ILE A 858 -8.92 16.97 40.12
CA ILE A 858 -10.03 16.07 39.83
C ILE A 858 -9.58 14.62 40.08
N ARG A 859 -10.41 13.86 40.79
CA ARG A 859 -10.29 12.41 40.91
C ARG A 859 -11.34 11.74 40.04
N LEU A 860 -10.89 10.95 39.08
CA LEU A 860 -11.79 10.11 38.25
C LEU A 860 -11.98 8.76 38.91
N LYS A 861 -13.25 8.38 39.09
CA LYS A 861 -13.68 7.03 39.45
C LYS A 861 -14.54 6.48 38.34
N ILE A 862 -14.22 5.30 37.84
CA ILE A 862 -14.95 4.67 36.76
C ILE A 862 -15.47 3.36 37.26
N GLU A 863 -16.79 3.24 37.31
CA GLU A 863 -17.51 2.07 37.81
C GLU A 863 -18.31 1.43 36.68
N VAL A 864 -18.39 0.11 36.68
CA VAL A 864 -19.30 -0.62 35.80
C VAL A 864 -20.67 -0.56 36.42
N GLU A 865 -21.70 -0.23 35.65
CA GLU A 865 -23.09 -0.26 36.16
C GLU A 865 -23.38 -1.62 36.77
N PRO A 866 -23.80 -1.70 38.03
CA PRO A 866 -24.27 -2.95 38.58
C PRO A 866 -25.51 -3.37 37.79
N ASP A 867 -25.56 -4.62 37.33
CA ASP A 867 -26.66 -5.24 36.55
C ASP A 867 -28.05 -4.92 37.15
N GLY A 868 -28.56 -3.77 36.83
CA GLY A 868 -29.88 -3.27 37.15
C GLY A 868 -30.85 -3.58 36.02
N GLY A 869 -31.13 -4.88 35.83
CA GLY A 869 -32.37 -5.35 35.30
C GLY A 869 -32.84 -4.80 33.95
N ARG A 870 -32.13 -5.05 32.87
CA ARG A 870 -32.71 -5.48 31.58
C ARG A 870 -31.64 -6.28 30.86
N PRO A 871 -31.74 -7.62 30.73
CA PRO A 871 -30.91 -8.35 29.81
C PRO A 871 -31.16 -7.72 28.43
N SER A 872 -30.13 -7.28 27.77
CA SER A 872 -30.24 -6.78 26.40
C SER A 872 -31.05 -7.78 25.60
N ASP A 873 -31.98 -7.32 24.76
CA ASP A 873 -32.79 -8.19 23.89
C ASP A 873 -31.94 -9.17 23.08
N LEU A 874 -30.66 -8.86 22.91
CA LEU A 874 -29.67 -9.69 22.25
C LEU A 874 -29.32 -10.95 23.09
N LYS A 875 -29.13 -10.80 24.41
CA LYS A 875 -28.83 -11.94 25.31
C LYS A 875 -29.99 -12.89 25.38
N LYS A 876 -31.25 -12.36 25.41
CA LYS A 876 -32.46 -13.15 25.31
C LYS A 876 -32.66 -13.80 23.93
N LYS A 877 -32.30 -13.12 22.84
CA LYS A 877 -32.31 -13.67 21.48
C LYS A 877 -31.27 -14.75 21.28
N LEU A 878 -30.07 -14.58 21.82
CA LEU A 878 -29.00 -15.58 21.76
C LEU A 878 -29.36 -16.81 22.62
N GLN A 879 -29.91 -16.60 23.80
CA GLN A 879 -30.34 -17.70 24.68
C GLN A 879 -31.50 -18.52 24.09
N ARG A 880 -32.51 -17.86 23.50
CA ARG A 880 -33.60 -18.54 22.75
C ARG A 880 -33.09 -19.25 21.49
N ARG A 881 -32.05 -18.74 20.83
CA ARG A 881 -31.45 -19.41 19.68
C ARG A 881 -30.59 -20.61 20.08
N TYR A 882 -29.93 -20.55 21.24
CA TYR A 882 -29.18 -21.71 21.78
C TYR A 882 -30.11 -22.82 22.27
N GLU A 883 -31.28 -22.47 22.87
CA GLU A 883 -32.30 -23.42 23.30
C GLU A 883 -32.96 -24.10 22.09
N ASN A 884 -33.21 -23.38 21.00
CA ASN A 884 -33.77 -23.95 19.75
C ASN A 884 -32.76 -24.75 18.91
N LEU A 885 -31.49 -24.78 19.26
CA LEU A 885 -30.45 -25.60 18.59
C LEU A 885 -30.15 -26.88 19.37
N GLN A 886 -30.78 -27.08 20.58
CA GLN A 886 -30.69 -28.29 21.38
C GLN A 886 -31.96 -29.16 21.29
N GLU A 887 -33.07 -28.67 20.69
CA GLU A 887 -34.17 -29.46 20.17
C GLU A 887 -33.99 -29.74 18.65
#